data_0a3d86fef9c4813743319e7b2955d96a
#
_entry.id   0a3d86fef9c4813743319e7b2955d96a
#
_cell.length_a   1.000
_cell.length_b   1.000
_cell.length_c   1.000
_cell.angle_alpha   90.00
_cell.angle_beta   90.00
_cell.angle_gamma   90.00
#
_symmetry.space_group_name_H-M   'P 1'
#
loop_
_entity.id
_entity.type
_entity.pdbx_description
1 polymer ?
#
loop_
_entity_poly.entity_id
_entity_poly.type
_entity_poly.pdbx_seq_one_letter_code
_entity_poly.pdbx_strand_id
1 'polypeptide(L)'
;MIENKKRVYRFGGKTAEGNGTMRELLGGKGANLAEMSLLGMPVPAGFTITTECCAEYYSLGGGYSDALKKEVAEALEATEKLMGKKFGDPNDPLLVSCRSGARSSMPGMMDTILNIGLCSETLPGMIKKTGNPRFVYDAYRRLIMMYSDVVMEKAEGIEPEDGKGIRQQLDRMMSELKAAKGYKSDTDITAEELKDLCDKFKVKVKEVLGVEFPDTAKAQLWGSIGGVFKSWNGKRAITYRKIEKIPDDWGTAVNVQSMVFGNMGDTSATGVAFSRNPANGDNKFYGEWLINAQGEDVVAGIRTPNPLNEATKTEKNKDLQSLEKAMPEVYKELDAIRTRLEEHFHDMQDIEFTIQEGHLWMLQCRIGKRTGLAALQMAIDMLEEGMIDEKTAVMRVSPAQLDEILHPILDPASEKKAQVMAQGLPASPGGAVGTLVFTPEDAVNAAADGKKVILVREETSPEDIEGMRAAAGILTVRGGMTSHAALVARGWGKCCIVGCDAMHIDLEKKTVTFAGHDNKFKEGDWFSLNGTKGLVYNAQIETMDASENPLFVKFMTLADKFRKLGIRTNADTPEDASKALSFGAEGIGLFRLEHMFYGRNSETPLAKLRKMILCDTDEERKEALTELEPFIKASVKSTLRIMDGKPVVFRLLDPPLHEFVPRTEEKKAELAKELGVTVEEIEKRGESLHEVNPMMGHRGVRLHVSFPLIAEVEYRAIFTATAELQKEGLHPMPEIMIPVTISARELSFQKAICDRVKAEVEGKYSQAITYQFGTMIEIPRAALTGDRMARTAEFFSFGTNDLTQMTFGFSRDDVGTFMGEYLGNKILDADPFKTIDTKGVGKLVEYGIQSGRSKRPELKCGVCGEHGGDPDSIKFFNKIGIDYVSCSPFRVPIARLAAAQAAIAQSK
;
A
#
# COMPACT_ATOMS: atom_id res chain seq x y z
N MET A 1 -6.43 -35.18 -10.18
CA MET A 1 -7.64 -36.01 -9.94
C MET A 1 -8.14 -35.78 -8.54
N ILE A 2 -9.36 -35.20 -8.40
CA ILE A 2 -9.99 -34.88 -7.10
C ILE A 2 -11.01 -35.98 -6.78
N GLU A 3 -10.59 -37.24 -6.90
CA GLU A 3 -11.49 -38.40 -6.81
C GLU A 3 -11.87 -38.76 -5.37
N ASN A 4 -12.06 -38.08 -4.43
CA ASN A 4 -12.68 -38.34 -3.10
C ASN A 4 -12.63 -37.13 -2.15
N LYS A 5 -12.52 -35.90 -2.67
CA LYS A 5 -12.53 -34.72 -1.82
C LYS A 5 -13.94 -34.13 -1.77
N LYS A 6 -14.36 -33.70 -0.59
CA LYS A 6 -15.59 -32.95 -0.40
C LYS A 6 -15.48 -31.58 -1.05
N ARG A 7 -16.50 -31.25 -1.86
CA ARG A 7 -16.56 -30.01 -2.68
C ARG A 7 -17.45 -28.92 -2.09
N VAL A 8 -18.41 -29.32 -1.29
CA VAL A 8 -19.46 -28.41 -0.78
C VAL A 8 -19.57 -28.54 0.76
N TYR A 9 -19.54 -27.40 1.45
CA TYR A 9 -19.56 -27.28 2.91
C TYR A 9 -20.75 -26.44 3.38
N ARG A 10 -21.65 -27.02 4.13
CA ARG A 10 -22.89 -26.38 4.62
C ARG A 10 -22.64 -25.53 5.86
N PHE A 11 -23.41 -24.46 6.02
CA PHE A 11 -23.40 -23.58 7.20
C PHE A 11 -24.83 -23.05 7.49
N GLY A 12 -25.07 -22.60 8.73
CA GLY A 12 -26.34 -22.05 9.20
C GLY A 12 -27.01 -22.95 10.25
N GLY A 13 -28.06 -22.45 10.88
CA GLY A 13 -28.80 -23.21 11.91
C GLY A 13 -27.94 -23.59 13.13
N LYS A 14 -26.94 -22.79 13.48
CA LYS A 14 -25.96 -22.99 14.55
C LYS A 14 -25.03 -24.21 14.33
N THR A 15 -24.87 -24.65 13.10
CA THR A 15 -23.98 -25.76 12.71
C THR A 15 -23.20 -25.39 11.44
N ALA A 16 -22.05 -26.01 11.24
CA ALA A 16 -21.29 -25.90 10.00
C ALA A 16 -20.41 -27.12 9.80
N GLU A 17 -20.11 -27.45 8.55
CA GLU A 17 -19.20 -28.52 8.15
C GLU A 17 -17.76 -28.04 7.99
N GLY A 18 -17.52 -26.73 7.91
CA GLY A 18 -16.24 -26.06 7.92
C GLY A 18 -16.07 -25.20 9.17
N ASN A 19 -14.94 -24.49 9.25
CA ASN A 19 -14.61 -23.54 10.32
C ASN A 19 -13.67 -22.42 9.83
N GLY A 20 -13.37 -21.46 10.70
CA GLY A 20 -12.56 -20.28 10.41
C GLY A 20 -11.10 -20.54 9.98
N THR A 21 -10.55 -21.75 10.24
CA THR A 21 -9.19 -22.13 9.86
C THR A 21 -9.09 -22.59 8.40
N MET A 22 -10.22 -22.93 7.77
CA MET A 22 -10.27 -23.50 6.42
C MET A 22 -10.30 -22.46 5.30
N ARG A 23 -9.63 -21.33 5.49
CA ARG A 23 -9.64 -20.21 4.54
C ARG A 23 -9.08 -20.55 3.17
N GLU A 24 -8.12 -21.46 3.09
CA GLU A 24 -7.56 -21.88 1.80
C GLU A 24 -8.59 -22.61 0.92
N LEU A 25 -9.47 -23.37 1.56
CA LEU A 25 -10.48 -24.20 0.89
C LEU A 25 -11.81 -23.47 0.69
N LEU A 26 -12.29 -22.78 1.74
CA LEU A 26 -13.61 -22.13 1.74
C LEU A 26 -13.57 -20.64 1.36
N GLY A 27 -12.37 -20.10 1.15
CA GLY A 27 -12.18 -18.66 1.07
C GLY A 27 -12.45 -17.95 2.40
N GLY A 28 -12.13 -16.67 2.48
CA GLY A 28 -12.34 -15.90 3.71
C GLY A 28 -13.81 -15.81 4.12
N LYS A 29 -14.72 -15.59 3.16
CA LYS A 29 -16.16 -15.47 3.44
C LYS A 29 -16.75 -16.80 3.91
N GLY A 30 -16.49 -17.89 3.20
CA GLY A 30 -17.05 -19.21 3.55
C GLY A 30 -16.58 -19.71 4.91
N ALA A 31 -15.29 -19.55 5.21
CA ALA A 31 -14.72 -19.90 6.50
C ALA A 31 -15.36 -19.10 7.65
N ASN A 32 -15.55 -17.78 7.46
CA ASN A 32 -16.15 -16.94 8.50
C ASN A 32 -17.67 -17.16 8.65
N LEU A 33 -18.42 -17.47 7.57
CA LEU A 33 -19.82 -17.87 7.65
C LEU A 33 -19.97 -19.18 8.45
N ALA A 34 -19.10 -20.15 8.22
CA ALA A 34 -19.06 -21.37 9.01
C ALA A 34 -18.76 -21.09 10.49
N GLU A 35 -17.75 -20.28 10.77
CA GLU A 35 -17.34 -19.92 12.14
C GLU A 35 -18.44 -19.17 12.88
N MET A 36 -19.07 -18.14 12.27
CA MET A 36 -20.21 -17.45 12.87
C MET A 36 -21.39 -18.41 13.19
N SER A 37 -21.64 -19.39 12.29
CA SER A 37 -22.67 -20.41 12.53
C SER A 37 -22.33 -21.29 13.74
N LEU A 38 -21.08 -21.74 13.87
CA LEU A 38 -20.61 -22.51 15.03
C LEU A 38 -20.65 -21.71 16.34
N LEU A 39 -20.44 -20.41 16.26
CA LEU A 39 -20.60 -19.47 17.39
C LEU A 39 -22.08 -19.22 17.73
N GLY A 40 -23.02 -19.82 17.01
CA GLY A 40 -24.45 -19.70 17.25
C GLY A 40 -25.08 -18.37 16.87
N MET A 41 -24.45 -17.62 15.99
CA MET A 41 -24.98 -16.35 15.47
C MET A 41 -26.08 -16.60 14.43
N PRO A 42 -26.98 -15.61 14.23
CA PRO A 42 -28.07 -15.74 13.26
C PRO A 42 -27.57 -15.57 11.82
N VAL A 43 -27.00 -16.63 11.28
CA VAL A 43 -26.47 -16.64 9.88
C VAL A 43 -27.52 -17.30 8.98
N PRO A 44 -27.96 -16.65 7.88
CA PRO A 44 -28.84 -17.30 6.90
C PRO A 44 -28.18 -18.55 6.35
N ALA A 45 -28.91 -19.68 6.34
CA ALA A 45 -28.34 -20.96 5.93
C ALA A 45 -27.88 -20.96 4.47
N GLY A 46 -26.87 -21.77 4.19
CA GLY A 46 -26.28 -21.89 2.86
C GLY A 46 -25.14 -22.90 2.81
N PHE A 47 -24.35 -22.79 1.75
CA PHE A 47 -23.19 -23.66 1.56
C PHE A 47 -22.10 -22.95 0.77
N THR A 48 -20.88 -23.42 0.96
CA THR A 48 -19.69 -22.93 0.25
C THR A 48 -19.18 -24.01 -0.70
N ILE A 49 -19.04 -23.67 -1.98
CA ILE A 49 -18.34 -24.47 -2.99
C ILE A 49 -16.86 -24.06 -2.93
N THR A 50 -15.95 -25.03 -2.81
CA THR A 50 -14.54 -24.80 -2.50
C THR A 50 -13.76 -24.09 -3.61
N THR A 51 -12.62 -23.48 -3.24
CA THR A 51 -11.66 -22.88 -4.20
C THR A 51 -11.11 -23.91 -5.18
N GLU A 52 -10.97 -25.17 -4.77
CA GLU A 52 -10.51 -26.27 -5.64
C GLU A 52 -11.51 -26.52 -6.80
N CYS A 53 -12.81 -26.31 -6.58
CA CYS A 53 -13.82 -26.42 -7.63
C CYS A 53 -13.69 -25.33 -8.71
N CYS A 54 -13.10 -24.18 -8.38
CA CYS A 54 -12.79 -23.17 -9.38
C CYS A 54 -11.74 -23.70 -10.39
N ALA A 55 -10.69 -24.32 -9.91
CA ALA A 55 -9.68 -24.96 -10.75
C ALA A 55 -10.27 -26.14 -11.55
N GLU A 56 -11.12 -26.98 -10.93
CA GLU A 56 -11.86 -28.07 -11.60
C GLU A 56 -12.73 -27.52 -12.73
N TYR A 57 -13.47 -26.43 -12.50
CA TYR A 57 -14.33 -25.78 -13.49
C TYR A 57 -13.55 -25.36 -14.75
N TYR A 58 -12.39 -24.72 -14.55
CA TYR A 58 -11.54 -24.34 -15.68
C TYR A 58 -10.92 -25.55 -16.39
N SER A 59 -10.52 -26.59 -15.66
CA SER A 59 -9.97 -27.82 -16.24
C SER A 59 -10.99 -28.57 -17.11
N LEU A 60 -12.29 -28.42 -16.81
CA LEU A 60 -13.42 -28.99 -17.56
C LEU A 60 -13.93 -28.04 -18.68
N GLY A 61 -13.17 -27.01 -19.02
CA GLY A 61 -13.56 -26.06 -20.07
C GLY A 61 -14.79 -25.22 -19.74
N GLY A 62 -15.05 -24.93 -18.47
CA GLY A 62 -16.23 -24.21 -17.98
C GLY A 62 -17.41 -25.12 -17.66
N GLY A 63 -17.18 -26.39 -17.43
CA GLY A 63 -18.18 -27.39 -17.07
C GLY A 63 -18.19 -27.72 -15.58
N TYR A 64 -19.21 -28.47 -15.17
CA TYR A 64 -19.39 -28.93 -13.79
C TYR A 64 -19.34 -30.46 -13.71
N SER A 65 -18.55 -31.02 -12.81
CA SER A 65 -18.52 -32.46 -12.58
C SER A 65 -19.86 -32.96 -11.99
N ASP A 66 -20.20 -34.23 -12.24
CA ASP A 66 -21.42 -34.83 -11.69
C ASP A 66 -21.35 -34.91 -10.16
N ALA A 67 -20.17 -35.09 -9.59
CA ALA A 67 -19.93 -35.06 -8.15
C ALA A 67 -20.32 -33.69 -7.56
N LEU A 68 -19.87 -32.59 -8.18
CA LEU A 68 -20.24 -31.25 -7.74
C LEU A 68 -21.75 -31.01 -7.85
N LYS A 69 -22.36 -31.41 -8.97
CA LYS A 69 -23.83 -31.27 -9.15
C LYS A 69 -24.59 -32.00 -8.04
N LYS A 70 -24.16 -33.20 -7.66
CA LYS A 70 -24.77 -34.00 -6.60
C LYS A 70 -24.63 -33.32 -5.22
N GLU A 71 -23.40 -32.92 -4.86
CA GLU A 71 -23.16 -32.26 -3.58
C GLU A 71 -23.90 -30.93 -3.45
N VAL A 72 -24.01 -30.14 -4.53
CA VAL A 72 -24.79 -28.89 -4.54
C VAL A 72 -26.28 -29.19 -4.33
N ALA A 73 -26.82 -30.23 -4.97
CA ALA A 73 -28.23 -30.59 -4.79
C ALA A 73 -28.53 -31.01 -3.35
N GLU A 74 -27.66 -31.82 -2.73
CA GLU A 74 -27.78 -32.25 -1.33
C GLU A 74 -27.66 -31.05 -0.36
N ALA A 75 -26.76 -30.13 -0.60
CA ALA A 75 -26.57 -28.93 0.20
C ALA A 75 -27.74 -27.95 0.08
N LEU A 76 -28.31 -27.82 -1.13
CA LEU A 76 -29.49 -27.00 -1.37
C LEU A 76 -30.70 -27.55 -0.60
N GLU A 77 -30.93 -28.87 -0.68
CA GLU A 77 -32.02 -29.52 0.09
C GLU A 77 -31.87 -29.33 1.61
N ALA A 78 -30.65 -29.40 2.12
CA ALA A 78 -30.37 -29.12 3.54
C ALA A 78 -30.66 -27.65 3.90
N THR A 79 -30.32 -26.74 3.02
CA THR A 79 -30.62 -25.29 3.17
C THR A 79 -32.10 -25.02 3.16
N GLU A 80 -32.87 -25.65 2.24
CA GLU A 80 -34.30 -25.58 2.17
C GLU A 80 -34.99 -26.03 3.49
N LYS A 81 -34.49 -27.14 4.05
CA LYS A 81 -35.01 -27.66 5.35
C LYS A 81 -34.77 -26.67 6.49
N LEU A 82 -33.58 -26.07 6.56
CA LEU A 82 -33.22 -25.11 7.60
C LEU A 82 -34.04 -23.82 7.49
N MET A 83 -34.30 -23.35 6.28
CA MET A 83 -35.05 -22.10 6.00
C MET A 83 -36.57 -22.31 5.94
N GLY A 84 -37.03 -23.58 5.92
CA GLY A 84 -38.45 -23.89 5.79
C GLY A 84 -39.07 -23.47 4.46
N LYS A 85 -38.27 -23.32 3.39
CA LYS A 85 -38.67 -22.89 2.03
C LYS A 85 -38.06 -23.80 1.00
N LYS A 86 -38.61 -23.84 -0.20
CA LYS A 86 -38.09 -24.65 -1.30
C LYS A 86 -37.62 -23.77 -2.48
N PHE A 87 -36.48 -24.09 -3.03
CA PHE A 87 -35.92 -23.38 -4.17
C PHE A 87 -36.73 -23.66 -5.44
N GLY A 88 -37.23 -22.60 -6.09
CA GLY A 88 -38.08 -22.70 -7.26
C GLY A 88 -39.53 -23.07 -6.93
N ASP A 89 -39.98 -23.03 -5.67
CA ASP A 89 -41.37 -23.24 -5.29
C ASP A 89 -42.24 -22.09 -5.83
N PRO A 90 -43.31 -22.40 -6.59
CA PRO A 90 -44.18 -21.35 -7.12
C PRO A 90 -45.01 -20.60 -6.07
N ASN A 91 -45.12 -21.08 -4.81
CA ASN A 91 -45.91 -20.49 -3.75
C ASN A 91 -45.11 -19.73 -2.70
N ASP A 92 -43.98 -20.26 -2.23
CA ASP A 92 -43.07 -19.64 -1.23
C ASP A 92 -41.62 -19.98 -1.55
N PRO A 93 -41.06 -19.36 -2.60
CA PRO A 93 -39.72 -19.73 -3.08
C PRO A 93 -38.65 -19.36 -2.09
N LEU A 94 -37.67 -20.28 -1.89
CA LEU A 94 -36.37 -19.92 -1.34
C LEU A 94 -35.59 -19.12 -2.40
N LEU A 95 -35.12 -17.95 -2.05
CA LEU A 95 -34.21 -17.18 -2.88
C LEU A 95 -32.79 -17.27 -2.29
N VAL A 96 -31.79 -17.29 -3.16
CA VAL A 96 -30.40 -17.37 -2.75
C VAL A 96 -29.54 -16.29 -3.43
N SER A 97 -28.39 -16.01 -2.85
CA SER A 97 -27.32 -15.23 -3.44
C SER A 97 -26.13 -16.13 -3.77
N CYS A 98 -25.37 -15.80 -4.82
CA CYS A 98 -24.08 -16.37 -5.11
C CYS A 98 -23.02 -15.28 -4.92
N ARG A 99 -22.11 -15.49 -3.96
CA ARG A 99 -21.08 -14.52 -3.57
C ARG A 99 -19.70 -15.14 -3.71
N SER A 100 -18.73 -14.41 -4.27
CA SER A 100 -17.34 -14.83 -4.33
C SER A 100 -16.70 -14.92 -2.95
N GLY A 101 -15.73 -15.84 -2.80
CA GLY A 101 -15.01 -16.06 -1.56
C GLY A 101 -13.54 -16.36 -1.82
N ALA A 102 -12.70 -15.35 -2.13
CA ALA A 102 -11.25 -15.55 -2.25
C ALA A 102 -10.60 -15.80 -0.88
N ARG A 103 -9.41 -16.41 -0.89
CA ARG A 103 -8.59 -16.60 0.32
C ARG A 103 -8.19 -15.28 0.96
N SER A 104 -7.86 -14.28 0.14
CA SER A 104 -7.60 -12.90 0.55
C SER A 104 -8.78 -12.01 0.21
N SER A 105 -9.04 -10.98 1.02
CA SER A 105 -10.11 -10.01 0.77
C SER A 105 -9.77 -9.17 -0.48
N MET A 106 -10.68 -9.15 -1.45
CA MET A 106 -10.57 -8.40 -2.72
C MET A 106 -11.84 -7.54 -2.90
N PRO A 107 -11.98 -6.41 -2.15
CA PRO A 107 -13.22 -5.63 -2.12
C PRO A 107 -13.58 -5.08 -3.51
N GLY A 108 -14.80 -5.35 -3.97
CA GLY A 108 -15.31 -4.86 -5.26
C GLY A 108 -14.69 -5.48 -6.52
N MET A 109 -13.72 -6.40 -6.38
CA MET A 109 -13.00 -6.96 -7.53
C MET A 109 -13.71 -8.15 -8.16
N MET A 110 -14.54 -8.85 -7.41
CA MET A 110 -15.32 -10.01 -7.86
C MET A 110 -16.80 -9.81 -7.62
N ASP A 111 -17.59 -10.45 -8.44
CA ASP A 111 -19.01 -10.19 -8.56
C ASP A 111 -19.86 -10.97 -7.54
N THR A 112 -21.07 -10.45 -7.30
CA THR A 112 -22.12 -11.05 -6.46
C THR A 112 -23.41 -11.05 -7.25
N ILE A 113 -24.19 -12.11 -7.18
CA ILE A 113 -25.54 -12.19 -7.78
C ILE A 113 -26.55 -12.43 -6.65
N LEU A 114 -27.54 -11.56 -6.58
CA LEU A 114 -28.61 -11.59 -5.56
C LEU A 114 -29.92 -12.01 -6.17
N ASN A 115 -30.89 -12.41 -5.31
CA ASN A 115 -32.30 -12.71 -5.67
C ASN A 115 -32.46 -13.89 -6.66
N ILE A 116 -31.49 -14.80 -6.71
CA ILE A 116 -31.53 -15.99 -7.57
C ILE A 116 -32.70 -16.86 -7.15
N GLY A 117 -33.53 -17.24 -8.12
CA GLY A 117 -34.75 -18.02 -7.92
C GLY A 117 -36.03 -17.25 -8.28
N LEU A 118 -35.93 -15.92 -8.51
CA LEU A 118 -37.07 -15.15 -9.05
C LEU A 118 -37.15 -15.41 -10.56
N CYS A 119 -38.29 -15.94 -10.98
CA CYS A 119 -38.59 -16.22 -12.37
C CYS A 119 -40.12 -16.13 -12.57
N SER A 120 -40.61 -16.24 -13.81
CA SER A 120 -42.03 -16.11 -14.11
C SER A 120 -42.94 -17.05 -13.30
N GLU A 121 -42.43 -18.23 -12.94
CA GLU A 121 -43.15 -19.23 -12.11
C GLU A 121 -43.23 -18.85 -10.64
N THR A 122 -42.19 -18.23 -10.07
CA THR A 122 -42.08 -17.96 -8.62
C THR A 122 -42.56 -16.54 -8.22
N LEU A 123 -42.62 -15.59 -9.14
CA LEU A 123 -43.06 -14.21 -8.89
C LEU A 123 -44.47 -14.13 -8.28
N PRO A 124 -45.54 -14.83 -8.82
CA PRO A 124 -46.89 -14.72 -8.28
C PRO A 124 -46.98 -15.21 -6.83
N GLY A 125 -46.28 -16.29 -6.48
CA GLY A 125 -46.28 -16.83 -5.12
C GLY A 125 -45.57 -15.89 -4.17
N MET A 126 -44.45 -15.32 -4.56
CA MET A 126 -43.71 -14.35 -3.75
C MET A 126 -44.55 -13.08 -3.48
N ILE A 127 -45.26 -12.57 -4.49
CA ILE A 127 -46.18 -11.43 -4.35
C ILE A 127 -47.32 -11.76 -3.37
N LYS A 128 -47.94 -12.94 -3.52
CA LYS A 128 -48.98 -13.38 -2.61
C LYS A 128 -48.49 -13.53 -1.17
N LYS A 129 -47.27 -14.07 -0.99
CA LYS A 129 -46.69 -14.31 0.33
C LYS A 129 -46.33 -13.02 1.05
N THR A 130 -45.68 -12.07 0.34
CA THR A 130 -45.22 -10.80 0.92
C THR A 130 -46.32 -9.73 0.99
N GLY A 131 -47.39 -9.86 0.19
CA GLY A 131 -48.42 -8.80 0.03
C GLY A 131 -47.85 -7.51 -0.58
N ASN A 132 -46.62 -7.54 -1.09
CA ASN A 132 -45.91 -6.36 -1.57
C ASN A 132 -45.34 -6.56 -2.99
N PRO A 133 -46.16 -6.35 -4.03
CA PRO A 133 -45.73 -6.53 -5.42
C PRO A 133 -44.59 -5.59 -5.80
N ARG A 134 -44.53 -4.39 -5.24
CA ARG A 134 -43.44 -3.45 -5.50
C ARG A 134 -42.09 -4.01 -5.08
N PHE A 135 -41.98 -4.54 -3.88
CA PHE A 135 -40.78 -5.20 -3.37
C PHE A 135 -40.32 -6.34 -4.29
N VAL A 136 -41.28 -7.20 -4.71
CA VAL A 136 -40.94 -8.38 -5.53
C VAL A 136 -40.44 -7.97 -6.92
N TYR A 137 -41.08 -7.01 -7.58
CA TYR A 137 -40.62 -6.51 -8.87
C TYR A 137 -39.32 -5.71 -8.77
N ASP A 138 -39.05 -4.98 -7.66
CA ASP A 138 -37.76 -4.33 -7.43
C ASP A 138 -36.65 -5.37 -7.26
N ALA A 139 -36.89 -6.43 -6.49
CA ALA A 139 -35.92 -7.53 -6.35
C ALA A 139 -35.68 -8.25 -7.71
N TYR A 140 -36.71 -8.42 -8.52
CA TYR A 140 -36.57 -9.06 -9.83
C TYR A 140 -35.80 -8.20 -10.82
N ARG A 141 -36.09 -6.89 -10.90
CA ARG A 141 -35.30 -6.00 -11.77
C ARG A 141 -33.82 -5.99 -11.38
N ARG A 142 -33.52 -6.00 -10.06
CA ARG A 142 -32.13 -6.08 -9.57
C ARG A 142 -31.44 -7.37 -10.00
N LEU A 143 -32.17 -8.51 -9.94
CA LEU A 143 -31.66 -9.77 -10.47
C LEU A 143 -31.36 -9.67 -11.96
N ILE A 144 -32.31 -9.15 -12.78
CA ILE A 144 -32.10 -9.02 -14.22
C ILE A 144 -30.87 -8.17 -14.52
N MET A 145 -30.75 -7.01 -13.89
CA MET A 145 -29.61 -6.08 -14.11
C MET A 145 -28.29 -6.71 -13.71
N MET A 146 -28.23 -7.34 -12.55
CA MET A 146 -26.99 -7.93 -12.01
C MET A 146 -26.60 -9.20 -12.75
N TYR A 147 -27.55 -10.07 -13.05
CA TYR A 147 -27.28 -11.32 -13.76
C TYR A 147 -26.85 -11.07 -15.22
N SER A 148 -27.51 -10.15 -15.91
CA SER A 148 -27.13 -9.82 -17.28
C SER A 148 -25.75 -9.15 -17.38
N ASP A 149 -25.40 -8.29 -16.44
CA ASP A 149 -24.07 -7.66 -16.36
C ASP A 149 -22.97 -8.69 -16.01
N VAL A 150 -23.16 -9.44 -14.92
CA VAL A 150 -22.12 -10.32 -14.37
C VAL A 150 -22.00 -11.63 -15.15
N VAL A 151 -23.15 -12.31 -15.41
CA VAL A 151 -23.16 -13.67 -15.96
C VAL A 151 -23.19 -13.67 -17.47
N MET A 152 -24.02 -12.79 -18.08
CA MET A 152 -24.28 -12.82 -19.51
C MET A 152 -23.34 -11.91 -20.32
N GLU A 153 -22.76 -10.86 -19.72
CA GLU A 153 -21.82 -9.94 -20.37
C GLU A 153 -20.38 -10.19 -19.90
N LYS A 154 -20.04 -9.86 -18.66
CA LYS A 154 -18.65 -9.93 -18.15
C LYS A 154 -18.08 -11.34 -18.11
N ALA A 155 -18.85 -12.32 -17.65
CA ALA A 155 -18.39 -13.70 -17.56
C ALA A 155 -18.19 -14.34 -18.95
N GLU A 156 -18.83 -13.83 -20.00
CA GLU A 156 -18.63 -14.25 -21.37
C GLU A 156 -17.48 -13.49 -22.07
N GLY A 157 -16.79 -12.61 -21.35
CA GLY A 157 -15.64 -11.86 -21.87
C GLY A 157 -16.01 -10.72 -22.81
N ILE A 158 -17.28 -10.28 -22.76
CA ILE A 158 -17.74 -9.13 -23.55
C ILE A 158 -17.27 -7.86 -22.86
N GLU A 159 -16.49 -7.05 -23.56
CA GLU A 159 -16.01 -5.74 -23.09
C GLU A 159 -16.67 -4.65 -23.96
N PRO A 160 -17.82 -4.10 -23.56
CA PRO A 160 -18.48 -3.05 -24.31
C PRO A 160 -17.72 -1.73 -24.20
N GLU A 161 -17.87 -0.87 -25.22
CA GLU A 161 -17.45 0.53 -25.10
C GLU A 161 -18.23 1.23 -23.97
N ASP A 162 -17.63 2.28 -23.41
CA ASP A 162 -18.27 3.05 -22.33
C ASP A 162 -19.66 3.58 -22.74
N GLY A 163 -20.62 3.44 -21.84
CA GLY A 163 -22.02 3.77 -22.09
C GLY A 163 -22.80 2.71 -22.88
N LYS A 164 -22.16 1.65 -23.41
CA LYS A 164 -22.80 0.60 -24.21
C LYS A 164 -22.98 -0.72 -23.48
N GLY A 165 -22.39 -0.88 -22.29
CA GLY A 165 -22.58 -2.06 -21.44
C GLY A 165 -24.04 -2.28 -21.06
N ILE A 166 -24.46 -3.55 -20.93
CA ILE A 166 -25.85 -3.88 -20.63
C ILE A 166 -26.32 -3.19 -19.33
N ARG A 167 -25.50 -3.18 -18.28
CA ARG A 167 -25.82 -2.52 -17.02
C ARG A 167 -26.11 -1.03 -17.22
N GLN A 168 -25.24 -0.33 -17.95
CA GLN A 168 -25.37 1.10 -18.23
C GLN A 168 -26.62 1.43 -19.02
N GLN A 169 -27.00 0.56 -19.97
CA GLN A 169 -28.21 0.72 -20.76
C GLN A 169 -29.48 0.54 -19.90
N LEU A 170 -29.50 -0.48 -19.02
CA LEU A 170 -30.61 -0.71 -18.12
C LEU A 170 -30.78 0.41 -17.07
N ASP A 171 -29.66 0.91 -16.53
CA ASP A 171 -29.62 2.07 -15.61
C ASP A 171 -30.13 3.34 -16.31
N ARG A 172 -29.81 3.53 -17.59
CA ARG A 172 -30.36 4.64 -18.40
C ARG A 172 -31.85 4.56 -18.56
N MET A 173 -32.39 3.39 -18.89
CA MET A 173 -33.85 3.19 -19.00
C MET A 173 -34.57 3.52 -17.69
N MET A 174 -33.97 3.16 -16.56
CA MET A 174 -34.50 3.49 -15.23
C MET A 174 -34.45 4.99 -14.94
N SER A 175 -33.36 5.64 -15.30
CA SER A 175 -33.17 7.09 -15.15
C SER A 175 -34.13 7.89 -16.03
N GLU A 176 -34.37 7.45 -17.26
CA GLU A 176 -35.35 8.05 -18.19
C GLU A 176 -36.76 7.93 -17.62
N LEU A 177 -37.15 6.78 -17.06
CA LEU A 177 -38.42 6.61 -16.39
C LEU A 177 -38.59 7.59 -15.22
N LYS A 178 -37.57 7.68 -14.35
CA LYS A 178 -37.60 8.63 -13.21
C LYS A 178 -37.72 10.09 -13.68
N ALA A 179 -36.95 10.48 -14.66
CA ALA A 179 -36.99 11.83 -15.21
C ALA A 179 -38.36 12.15 -15.81
N ALA A 180 -38.95 11.22 -16.61
CA ALA A 180 -40.27 11.41 -17.22
C ALA A 180 -41.40 11.55 -16.22
N LYS A 181 -41.25 10.93 -15.04
CA LYS A 181 -42.26 10.95 -13.96
C LYS A 181 -41.98 11.98 -12.85
N GLY A 182 -40.79 12.60 -12.85
CA GLY A 182 -40.38 13.53 -11.80
C GLY A 182 -40.04 12.84 -10.47
N TYR A 183 -39.66 11.55 -10.51
CA TYR A 183 -39.27 10.77 -9.34
C TYR A 183 -37.89 11.16 -8.89
N LYS A 184 -37.68 11.22 -7.58
CA LYS A 184 -36.36 11.56 -6.97
C LYS A 184 -35.53 10.33 -6.61
N SER A 185 -36.21 9.19 -6.37
CA SER A 185 -35.60 7.96 -5.86
C SER A 185 -36.21 6.75 -6.57
N ASP A 186 -35.46 5.63 -6.54
CA ASP A 186 -35.99 4.33 -7.03
C ASP A 186 -37.21 3.87 -6.24
N THR A 187 -37.34 4.33 -4.98
CA THR A 187 -38.47 3.99 -4.12
C THR A 187 -39.80 4.63 -4.56
N ASP A 188 -39.77 5.67 -5.41
CA ASP A 188 -40.94 6.35 -5.95
C ASP A 188 -41.61 5.57 -7.10
N ILE A 189 -40.89 4.63 -7.73
CA ILE A 189 -41.37 3.82 -8.86
C ILE A 189 -42.44 2.84 -8.35
N THR A 190 -43.60 2.82 -9.00
CA THR A 190 -44.74 1.94 -8.63
C THR A 190 -44.50 0.48 -9.00
N ALA A 191 -45.34 -0.41 -8.44
CA ALA A 191 -45.24 -1.85 -8.76
C ALA A 191 -45.54 -2.16 -10.23
N GLU A 192 -46.51 -1.48 -10.83
CA GLU A 192 -46.86 -1.65 -12.24
C GLU A 192 -45.76 -1.17 -13.15
N GLU A 193 -45.12 -0.04 -12.83
CA GLU A 193 -44.00 0.51 -13.59
C GLU A 193 -42.78 -0.39 -13.48
N LEU A 194 -42.47 -0.93 -12.28
CA LEU A 194 -41.36 -1.90 -12.08
C LEU A 194 -41.62 -3.20 -12.87
N LYS A 195 -42.88 -3.69 -12.93
CA LYS A 195 -43.24 -4.84 -13.74
C LYS A 195 -42.94 -4.58 -15.21
N ASP A 196 -43.47 -3.47 -15.76
CA ASP A 196 -43.25 -3.07 -17.15
C ASP A 196 -41.73 -2.91 -17.46
N LEU A 197 -41.01 -2.32 -16.51
CA LEU A 197 -39.54 -2.14 -16.61
C LEU A 197 -38.80 -3.48 -16.67
N CYS A 198 -39.18 -4.47 -15.84
CA CYS A 198 -38.60 -5.82 -15.87
C CYS A 198 -38.82 -6.49 -17.25
N ASP A 199 -40.02 -6.36 -17.82
CA ASP A 199 -40.32 -6.91 -19.15
C ASP A 199 -39.46 -6.22 -20.24
N LYS A 200 -39.36 -4.91 -20.21
CA LYS A 200 -38.49 -4.12 -21.10
C LYS A 200 -37.01 -4.46 -20.92
N PHE A 201 -36.57 -4.70 -19.72
CA PHE A 201 -35.19 -5.11 -19.43
C PHE A 201 -34.85 -6.46 -20.09
N LYS A 202 -35.75 -7.46 -19.98
CA LYS A 202 -35.51 -8.76 -20.63
C LYS A 202 -35.45 -8.62 -22.17
N VAL A 203 -36.28 -7.77 -22.77
CA VAL A 203 -36.21 -7.45 -24.19
C VAL A 203 -34.87 -6.80 -24.55
N LYS A 204 -34.44 -5.81 -23.78
CA LYS A 204 -33.15 -5.12 -23.99
C LYS A 204 -31.95 -6.08 -23.83
N VAL A 205 -31.96 -6.96 -22.84
CA VAL A 205 -30.94 -7.98 -22.64
C VAL A 205 -30.82 -8.87 -23.89
N LYS A 206 -31.95 -9.37 -24.44
CA LYS A 206 -31.96 -10.16 -25.65
C LYS A 206 -31.46 -9.38 -26.87
N GLU A 207 -31.86 -8.11 -27.00
CA GLU A 207 -31.43 -7.22 -28.08
C GLU A 207 -29.91 -6.99 -28.07
N VAL A 208 -29.34 -6.72 -26.90
CA VAL A 208 -27.91 -6.36 -26.77
C VAL A 208 -27.00 -7.58 -26.74
N LEU A 209 -27.37 -8.62 -26.00
CA LEU A 209 -26.52 -9.79 -25.76
C LEU A 209 -26.85 -10.98 -26.68
N GLY A 210 -27.94 -10.92 -27.44
CA GLY A 210 -28.36 -11.97 -28.38
C GLY A 210 -28.94 -13.24 -27.73
N VAL A 211 -29.02 -13.29 -26.38
CA VAL A 211 -29.51 -14.43 -25.60
C VAL A 211 -30.59 -13.99 -24.63
N GLU A 212 -31.56 -14.88 -24.40
CA GLU A 212 -32.67 -14.60 -23.48
C GLU A 212 -32.19 -14.70 -22.02
N PHE A 213 -32.79 -13.85 -21.17
CA PHE A 213 -32.58 -13.95 -19.72
C PHE A 213 -33.17 -15.30 -19.23
N PRO A 214 -32.43 -16.10 -18.40
CA PRO A 214 -32.85 -17.41 -17.96
C PRO A 214 -34.07 -17.32 -17.01
N ASP A 215 -35.15 -17.95 -17.35
CA ASP A 215 -36.42 -17.92 -16.65
C ASP A 215 -36.68 -19.17 -15.80
N THR A 216 -35.65 -19.82 -15.28
CA THR A 216 -35.77 -20.90 -14.30
C THR A 216 -34.78 -20.73 -13.17
N ALA A 217 -35.19 -21.00 -11.93
CA ALA A 217 -34.36 -20.91 -10.76
C ALA A 217 -33.05 -21.73 -10.89
N LYS A 218 -33.15 -22.94 -11.42
CA LYS A 218 -32.01 -23.84 -11.60
C LYS A 218 -31.00 -23.32 -12.62
N ALA A 219 -31.44 -22.75 -13.74
CA ALA A 219 -30.54 -22.17 -14.74
C ALA A 219 -29.83 -20.93 -14.17
N GLN A 220 -30.54 -20.08 -13.44
CA GLN A 220 -29.95 -18.91 -12.76
C GLN A 220 -28.90 -19.31 -11.74
N LEU A 221 -29.12 -20.36 -10.92
CA LEU A 221 -28.16 -20.82 -9.92
C LEU A 221 -26.84 -21.28 -10.56
N TRP A 222 -26.92 -22.17 -11.57
CA TRP A 222 -25.71 -22.68 -12.21
C TRP A 222 -24.98 -21.63 -13.04
N GLY A 223 -25.71 -20.75 -13.72
CA GLY A 223 -25.12 -19.60 -14.39
C GLY A 223 -24.38 -18.67 -13.41
N SER A 224 -24.99 -18.41 -12.24
CA SER A 224 -24.38 -17.59 -11.20
C SER A 224 -23.12 -18.21 -10.60
N ILE A 225 -23.11 -19.52 -10.33
CA ILE A 225 -21.92 -20.25 -9.86
C ILE A 225 -20.77 -20.10 -10.87
N GLY A 226 -21.06 -20.33 -12.17
CA GLY A 226 -20.09 -20.15 -13.24
C GLY A 226 -19.60 -18.70 -13.39
N GLY A 227 -20.52 -17.74 -13.30
CA GLY A 227 -20.18 -16.32 -13.33
C GLY A 227 -19.22 -15.91 -12.22
N VAL A 228 -19.44 -16.40 -11.00
CA VAL A 228 -18.52 -16.15 -9.88
C VAL A 228 -17.15 -16.81 -10.11
N PHE A 229 -17.08 -18.03 -10.60
CA PHE A 229 -15.80 -18.65 -10.95
C PHE A 229 -15.05 -17.86 -12.04
N LYS A 230 -15.75 -17.41 -13.07
CA LYS A 230 -15.16 -16.61 -14.16
C LYS A 230 -14.70 -15.25 -13.71
N SER A 231 -15.36 -14.64 -12.72
CA SER A 231 -14.98 -13.32 -12.18
C SER A 231 -13.57 -13.31 -11.56
N TRP A 232 -13.02 -14.47 -11.16
CA TRP A 232 -11.63 -14.59 -10.71
C TRP A 232 -10.63 -14.15 -11.78
N ASN A 233 -10.93 -14.44 -13.04
CA ASN A 233 -10.11 -14.07 -14.18
C ASN A 233 -10.63 -12.83 -14.93
N GLY A 234 -11.53 -12.06 -14.33
CA GLY A 234 -11.94 -10.75 -14.82
C GLY A 234 -10.81 -9.74 -14.70
N LYS A 235 -10.75 -8.77 -15.61
CA LYS A 235 -9.68 -7.75 -15.72
C LYS A 235 -9.39 -7.05 -14.38
N ARG A 236 -10.43 -6.62 -13.67
CA ARG A 236 -10.31 -5.98 -12.34
C ARG A 236 -9.63 -6.89 -11.32
N ALA A 237 -10.06 -8.15 -11.24
CA ALA A 237 -9.50 -9.12 -10.29
C ALA A 237 -8.03 -9.45 -10.62
N ILE A 238 -7.69 -9.56 -11.91
CA ILE A 238 -6.29 -9.76 -12.35
C ILE A 238 -5.43 -8.57 -11.98
N THR A 239 -5.88 -7.33 -12.27
CA THR A 239 -5.13 -6.12 -11.92
C THR A 239 -4.92 -6.01 -10.41
N TYR A 240 -5.96 -6.24 -9.61
CA TYR A 240 -5.86 -6.22 -8.14
C TYR A 240 -4.88 -7.27 -7.62
N ARG A 241 -4.97 -8.52 -8.12
CA ARG A 241 -4.04 -9.59 -7.71
C ARG A 241 -2.58 -9.25 -8.03
N LYS A 242 -2.30 -8.66 -9.20
CA LYS A 242 -0.94 -8.19 -9.54
C LYS A 242 -0.44 -7.14 -8.55
N ILE A 243 -1.31 -6.19 -8.19
CA ILE A 243 -0.98 -5.12 -7.24
C ILE A 243 -0.70 -5.69 -5.83
N GLU A 244 -1.57 -6.56 -5.34
CA GLU A 244 -1.50 -7.13 -3.99
C GLU A 244 -0.64 -8.39 -3.91
N LYS A 245 0.02 -8.78 -5.01
CA LYS A 245 0.88 -9.98 -5.11
C LYS A 245 0.15 -11.27 -4.71
N ILE A 246 -1.14 -11.39 -5.07
CA ILE A 246 -1.97 -12.58 -4.82
C ILE A 246 -1.74 -13.59 -5.96
N PRO A 247 -1.40 -14.87 -5.67
CA PRO A 247 -1.19 -15.89 -6.69
C PRO A 247 -2.44 -16.15 -7.56
N ASP A 248 -2.24 -16.28 -8.86
CA ASP A 248 -3.32 -16.49 -9.82
C ASP A 248 -4.00 -17.87 -9.70
N ASP A 249 -3.28 -18.86 -9.19
CA ASP A 249 -3.71 -20.25 -9.04
C ASP A 249 -4.59 -20.51 -7.81
N TRP A 250 -4.79 -19.52 -6.95
CA TRP A 250 -5.60 -19.71 -5.74
C TRP A 250 -7.08 -19.96 -6.01
N GLY A 251 -7.63 -19.37 -7.07
CA GLY A 251 -9.05 -19.45 -7.37
C GLY A 251 -9.96 -18.75 -6.35
N THR A 252 -11.26 -18.86 -6.55
CA THR A 252 -12.29 -18.35 -5.64
C THR A 252 -13.26 -19.45 -5.22
N ALA A 253 -13.73 -19.42 -3.98
CA ALA A 253 -14.89 -20.19 -3.55
C ALA A 253 -16.18 -19.47 -3.97
N VAL A 254 -17.29 -20.20 -4.01
CA VAL A 254 -18.64 -19.66 -4.23
C VAL A 254 -19.48 -19.92 -2.98
N ASN A 255 -20.00 -18.85 -2.38
CA ASN A 255 -20.90 -18.95 -1.25
C ASN A 255 -22.35 -18.78 -1.75
N VAL A 256 -23.14 -19.85 -1.67
CA VAL A 256 -24.59 -19.83 -1.96
C VAL A 256 -25.30 -19.69 -0.63
N GLN A 257 -25.96 -18.56 -0.41
CA GLN A 257 -26.58 -18.21 0.86
C GLN A 257 -28.02 -17.79 0.68
N SER A 258 -28.88 -18.22 1.59
CA SER A 258 -30.30 -17.81 1.61
C SER A 258 -30.42 -16.30 1.68
N MET A 259 -31.31 -15.74 0.85
CA MET A 259 -31.61 -14.29 0.90
C MET A 259 -32.42 -13.96 2.14
N VAL A 260 -32.06 -12.86 2.76
CA VAL A 260 -32.81 -12.10 3.74
C VAL A 260 -32.89 -10.65 3.27
N PHE A 261 -33.99 -9.95 3.59
CA PHE A 261 -34.36 -8.72 2.90
C PHE A 261 -34.45 -7.55 3.87
N GLY A 262 -33.58 -6.55 3.70
CA GLY A 262 -33.64 -5.28 4.41
C GLY A 262 -34.60 -4.27 3.81
N ASN A 263 -35.26 -4.59 2.69
CA ASN A 263 -36.17 -3.71 1.96
C ASN A 263 -37.65 -4.23 1.97
N MET A 264 -38.06 -4.88 3.05
CA MET A 264 -39.42 -5.33 3.25
C MET A 264 -40.28 -4.35 4.09
N GLY A 265 -39.98 -3.06 4.07
CA GLY A 265 -40.70 -2.03 4.80
C GLY A 265 -39.93 -1.46 6.00
N ASP A 266 -40.62 -0.68 6.82
CA ASP A 266 -40.00 0.17 7.86
C ASP A 266 -39.44 -0.61 9.07
N THR A 267 -39.75 -1.91 9.19
CA THR A 267 -39.14 -2.80 10.20
C THR A 267 -37.96 -3.58 9.66
N SER A 268 -37.56 -3.30 8.44
CA SER A 268 -36.45 -3.96 7.77
C SER A 268 -35.35 -2.94 7.42
N ALA A 269 -34.12 -3.39 7.49
CA ALA A 269 -32.96 -2.53 7.27
C ALA A 269 -31.72 -3.36 6.86
N THR A 270 -30.69 -2.69 6.42
CA THR A 270 -29.37 -3.29 6.20
C THR A 270 -28.29 -2.34 6.68
N GLY A 271 -27.12 -2.88 7.01
CA GLY A 271 -26.02 -2.04 7.46
C GLY A 271 -24.65 -2.74 7.43
N VAL A 272 -23.65 -1.91 7.64
CA VAL A 272 -22.25 -2.32 7.80
C VAL A 272 -21.72 -1.71 9.09
N ALA A 273 -21.02 -2.52 9.89
CA ALA A 273 -20.49 -2.11 11.17
C ALA A 273 -19.03 -2.58 11.36
N PHE A 274 -18.31 -1.83 12.17
CA PHE A 274 -16.94 -2.15 12.56
C PHE A 274 -16.85 -2.20 14.08
N SER A 275 -16.23 -3.25 14.60
CA SER A 275 -16.12 -3.41 16.07
C SER A 275 -15.34 -2.26 16.73
N ARG A 276 -14.45 -1.61 16.00
CA ARG A 276 -13.74 -0.35 16.36
C ARG A 276 -13.74 0.60 15.16
N ASN A 277 -13.49 1.88 15.39
CA ASN A 277 -13.43 2.87 14.30
C ASN A 277 -12.24 2.58 13.36
N PRO A 278 -12.46 2.24 12.07
CA PRO A 278 -11.40 1.88 11.14
C PRO A 278 -10.52 3.05 10.71
N ALA A 279 -10.92 4.29 10.96
CA ALA A 279 -10.18 5.48 10.57
C ALA A 279 -9.15 5.92 11.62
N ASN A 280 -9.49 5.85 12.91
CA ASN A 280 -8.64 6.34 14.01
C ASN A 280 -8.33 5.30 15.09
N GLY A 281 -8.99 4.15 15.08
CA GLY A 281 -8.77 3.05 16.02
C GLY A 281 -9.58 3.08 17.32
N ASP A 282 -10.39 4.12 17.54
CA ASP A 282 -11.21 4.24 18.76
C ASP A 282 -12.03 2.97 19.03
N ASN A 283 -12.01 2.47 20.27
CA ASN A 283 -12.84 1.35 20.72
C ASN A 283 -14.29 1.80 20.88
N LYS A 284 -14.93 2.13 19.75
CA LYS A 284 -16.33 2.48 19.64
C LYS A 284 -16.96 1.67 18.52
N PHE A 285 -18.14 1.10 18.80
CA PHE A 285 -18.91 0.41 17.79
C PHE A 285 -19.31 1.42 16.70
N TYR A 286 -18.74 1.26 15.52
CA TYR A 286 -18.83 2.23 14.42
C TYR A 286 -19.53 1.61 13.22
N GLY A 287 -20.39 2.36 12.54
CA GLY A 287 -21.07 1.84 11.36
C GLY A 287 -22.23 2.68 10.87
N GLU A 288 -22.81 2.19 9.79
CA GLU A 288 -23.88 2.86 9.05
C GLU A 288 -24.99 1.88 8.72
N TRP A 289 -26.23 2.37 8.66
CA TRP A 289 -27.40 1.57 8.31
C TRP A 289 -28.41 2.35 7.48
N LEU A 290 -29.22 1.63 6.71
CA LEU A 290 -30.31 2.18 5.93
C LEU A 290 -31.60 1.38 6.17
N ILE A 291 -32.66 2.09 6.49
CA ILE A 291 -34.01 1.53 6.58
C ILE A 291 -34.54 1.24 5.18
N ASN A 292 -35.29 0.16 5.06
CA ASN A 292 -35.94 -0.26 3.80
C ASN A 292 -34.96 -0.22 2.60
N ALA A 293 -33.83 -0.94 2.73
CA ALA A 293 -32.73 -0.95 1.75
C ALA A 293 -32.09 -2.34 1.65
N GLN A 294 -31.44 -2.60 0.53
CA GLN A 294 -30.55 -3.77 0.35
C GLN A 294 -29.08 -3.38 0.59
N GLY A 295 -28.21 -4.39 0.82
CA GLY A 295 -26.80 -4.17 1.13
C GLY A 295 -26.04 -3.35 0.08
N GLU A 296 -26.36 -3.51 -1.20
CA GLU A 296 -25.78 -2.72 -2.28
C GLU A 296 -26.10 -1.22 -2.19
N ASP A 297 -27.24 -0.83 -1.63
CA ASP A 297 -27.63 0.57 -1.48
C ASP A 297 -26.73 1.30 -0.45
N VAL A 298 -26.22 0.58 0.56
CA VAL A 298 -25.26 1.11 1.54
C VAL A 298 -23.86 1.25 0.92
N VAL A 299 -23.40 0.21 0.24
CA VAL A 299 -22.04 0.13 -0.28
C VAL A 299 -21.84 1.04 -1.50
N ALA A 300 -22.83 1.15 -2.37
CA ALA A 300 -22.79 2.01 -3.56
C ALA A 300 -22.95 3.51 -3.23
N GLY A 301 -23.39 3.86 -2.02
CA GLY A 301 -23.55 5.25 -1.62
C GLY A 301 -24.75 5.97 -2.29
N ILE A 302 -25.71 5.22 -2.82
CA ILE A 302 -26.89 5.76 -3.52
C ILE A 302 -27.73 6.65 -2.61
N ARG A 303 -27.74 6.35 -1.31
CA ARG A 303 -28.47 7.09 -0.27
C ARG A 303 -27.51 7.45 0.86
N THR A 304 -27.69 8.60 1.50
CA THR A 304 -26.94 8.97 2.71
C THR A 304 -27.31 8.03 3.85
N PRO A 305 -26.38 7.24 4.40
CA PRO A 305 -26.70 6.30 5.46
C PRO A 305 -26.82 6.98 6.82
N ASN A 306 -27.57 6.36 7.70
CA ASN A 306 -27.73 6.78 9.09
C ASN A 306 -26.59 6.24 9.97
N PRO A 307 -26.23 6.93 11.05
CA PRO A 307 -25.22 6.45 12.02
C PRO A 307 -25.78 5.25 12.81
N LEU A 308 -24.89 4.33 13.19
CA LEU A 308 -25.27 3.13 13.95
C LEU A 308 -25.74 3.46 15.37
N ASN A 309 -25.07 4.41 16.04
CA ASN A 309 -25.35 4.79 17.42
C ASN A 309 -25.19 6.31 17.64
N GLU A 310 -25.60 6.76 18.82
CA GLU A 310 -25.50 8.18 19.21
C GLU A 310 -24.04 8.62 19.49
N ALA A 311 -23.18 7.69 19.97
CA ALA A 311 -21.79 7.99 20.35
C ALA A 311 -20.87 8.29 19.17
N THR A 312 -21.25 7.89 17.96
CA THR A 312 -20.46 8.10 16.73
C THR A 312 -21.04 9.14 15.80
N LYS A 313 -22.09 9.86 16.23
CA LYS A 313 -22.66 10.97 15.48
C LYS A 313 -21.66 12.13 15.35
N THR A 314 -21.74 12.82 14.24
CA THR A 314 -20.98 14.03 13.91
C THR A 314 -21.95 15.19 13.68
N GLU A 315 -21.45 16.43 13.56
CA GLU A 315 -22.28 17.59 13.23
C GLU A 315 -23.09 17.41 11.93
N LYS A 316 -22.58 16.63 10.97
CA LYS A 316 -23.24 16.37 9.69
C LYS A 316 -24.43 15.43 9.78
N ASN A 317 -24.40 14.47 10.69
CA ASN A 317 -25.44 13.43 10.80
C ASN A 317 -26.18 13.46 12.14
N LYS A 318 -26.04 14.53 12.94
CA LYS A 318 -26.64 14.67 14.27
C LYS A 318 -28.17 14.55 14.25
N ASP A 319 -28.79 15.00 13.16
CA ASP A 319 -30.23 14.98 12.98
C ASP A 319 -30.75 13.65 12.40
N LEU A 320 -29.86 12.75 11.94
CA LEU A 320 -30.22 11.45 11.43
C LEU A 320 -30.51 10.48 12.58
N GLN A 321 -31.48 9.58 12.40
CA GLN A 321 -31.88 8.62 13.42
C GLN A 321 -30.87 7.46 13.48
N SER A 322 -30.24 7.21 14.63
CA SER A 322 -29.38 6.06 14.84
C SER A 322 -30.15 4.74 14.92
N LEU A 323 -29.51 3.60 14.59
CA LEU A 323 -30.09 2.27 14.79
C LEU A 323 -30.39 2.03 16.28
N GLU A 324 -29.52 2.51 17.17
CA GLU A 324 -29.67 2.45 18.63
C GLU A 324 -31.03 3.02 19.08
N LYS A 325 -31.48 4.12 18.47
CA LYS A 325 -32.81 4.73 18.78
C LYS A 325 -33.95 4.14 17.97
N ALA A 326 -33.69 3.76 16.73
CA ALA A 326 -34.74 3.26 15.86
C ALA A 326 -35.19 1.84 16.21
N MET A 327 -34.22 0.96 16.54
CA MET A 327 -34.41 -0.46 16.84
C MET A 327 -33.55 -0.90 18.01
N PRO A 328 -33.84 -0.47 19.28
CA PRO A 328 -32.96 -0.65 20.43
C PRO A 328 -32.59 -2.10 20.74
N GLU A 329 -33.56 -3.03 20.66
CA GLU A 329 -33.31 -4.45 20.95
C GLU A 329 -32.40 -5.09 19.89
N VAL A 330 -32.59 -4.78 18.63
CA VAL A 330 -31.75 -5.23 17.52
C VAL A 330 -30.33 -4.68 17.65
N TYR A 331 -30.20 -3.39 18.00
CA TYR A 331 -28.88 -2.78 18.24
C TYR A 331 -28.14 -3.47 19.38
N LYS A 332 -28.83 -3.75 20.49
CA LYS A 332 -28.27 -4.45 21.64
C LYS A 332 -27.81 -5.89 21.29
N GLU A 333 -28.58 -6.60 20.48
CA GLU A 333 -28.18 -7.92 19.97
C GLU A 333 -26.93 -7.81 19.07
N LEU A 334 -26.90 -6.83 18.16
CA LEU A 334 -25.80 -6.59 17.25
C LEU A 334 -24.51 -6.21 18.01
N ASP A 335 -24.59 -5.37 19.06
CA ASP A 335 -23.46 -4.99 19.90
C ASP A 335 -22.91 -6.18 20.72
N ALA A 336 -23.80 -7.06 21.20
CA ALA A 336 -23.38 -8.30 21.84
C ALA A 336 -22.64 -9.24 20.85
N ILE A 337 -23.11 -9.33 19.62
CA ILE A 337 -22.43 -10.08 18.55
C ILE A 337 -21.08 -9.46 18.22
N ARG A 338 -21.00 -8.13 18.10
CA ARG A 338 -19.77 -7.39 17.89
C ARG A 338 -18.70 -7.78 18.93
N THR A 339 -19.06 -7.75 20.19
CA THR A 339 -18.16 -8.09 21.31
C THR A 339 -17.66 -9.52 21.19
N ARG A 340 -18.55 -10.48 20.98
CA ARG A 340 -18.20 -11.90 20.82
C ARG A 340 -17.30 -12.16 19.62
N LEU A 341 -17.50 -11.46 18.50
CA LEU A 341 -16.67 -11.61 17.32
C LEU A 341 -15.26 -11.08 17.57
N GLU A 342 -15.13 -9.90 18.19
CA GLU A 342 -13.83 -9.30 18.50
C GLU A 342 -13.05 -10.15 19.51
N GLU A 343 -13.70 -10.64 20.57
CA GLU A 343 -13.10 -11.55 21.56
C GLU A 343 -12.67 -12.89 20.93
N HIS A 344 -13.47 -13.44 20.01
CA HIS A 344 -13.15 -14.71 19.36
C HIS A 344 -11.99 -14.60 18.36
N PHE A 345 -12.02 -13.58 17.52
CA PHE A 345 -10.98 -13.38 16.50
C PHE A 345 -9.76 -12.60 17.00
N HIS A 346 -9.85 -12.05 18.20
CA HIS A 346 -8.84 -11.17 18.80
C HIS A 346 -8.40 -10.03 17.87
N ASP A 347 -9.30 -9.53 17.01
CA ASP A 347 -9.03 -8.47 16.06
C ASP A 347 -10.31 -7.71 15.67
N MET A 348 -10.16 -6.48 15.19
CA MET A 348 -11.27 -5.66 14.72
C MET A 348 -12.01 -6.31 13.57
N GLN A 349 -13.33 -6.38 13.69
CA GLN A 349 -14.21 -7.02 12.72
C GLN A 349 -14.99 -6.00 11.92
N ASP A 350 -15.09 -6.25 10.63
CA ASP A 350 -15.97 -5.62 9.65
C ASP A 350 -17.16 -6.56 9.44
N ILE A 351 -18.37 -6.07 9.71
CA ILE A 351 -19.60 -6.84 9.86
C ILE A 351 -20.65 -6.34 8.88
N GLU A 352 -21.21 -7.24 8.08
CA GLU A 352 -22.38 -6.98 7.25
C GLU A 352 -23.61 -7.63 7.90
N PHE A 353 -24.69 -6.86 8.08
CA PHE A 353 -25.90 -7.36 8.69
C PHE A 353 -27.14 -6.89 7.94
N THR A 354 -28.25 -7.64 8.10
CA THR A 354 -29.58 -7.28 7.59
C THR A 354 -30.60 -7.52 8.70
N ILE A 355 -31.57 -6.63 8.79
CA ILE A 355 -32.72 -6.75 9.67
C ILE A 355 -33.93 -6.99 8.77
N GLN A 356 -34.57 -8.13 8.90
CA GLN A 356 -35.79 -8.46 8.19
C GLN A 356 -36.95 -8.54 9.19
N GLU A 357 -37.90 -7.63 9.07
CA GLU A 357 -39.12 -7.63 9.93
C GLU A 357 -38.73 -7.70 11.43
N GLY A 358 -37.77 -6.89 11.83
CA GLY A 358 -37.29 -6.83 13.22
C GLY A 358 -36.32 -7.95 13.65
N HIS A 359 -35.99 -8.90 12.79
CA HIS A 359 -35.04 -9.99 13.10
C HIS A 359 -33.67 -9.72 12.50
N LEU A 360 -32.65 -9.79 13.33
CA LEU A 360 -31.26 -9.59 12.93
C LEU A 360 -30.69 -10.83 12.21
N TRP A 361 -29.94 -10.58 11.14
CA TRP A 361 -29.19 -11.59 10.39
C TRP A 361 -27.77 -11.13 10.10
N MET A 362 -26.80 -12.02 10.33
CA MET A 362 -25.40 -11.78 10.06
C MET A 362 -25.04 -12.33 8.68
N LEU A 363 -24.66 -11.47 7.75
CA LEU A 363 -24.35 -11.85 6.37
C LEU A 363 -22.89 -12.17 6.15
N GLN A 364 -22.00 -11.47 6.86
CA GLN A 364 -20.56 -11.61 6.73
C GLN A 364 -19.85 -10.99 7.92
N CYS A 365 -18.73 -11.59 8.34
CA CYS A 365 -17.71 -10.89 9.11
C CYS A 365 -16.32 -11.10 8.47
N ARG A 366 -15.43 -10.17 8.69
CA ARG A 366 -14.03 -10.26 8.25
C ARG A 366 -13.15 -9.36 9.10
N ILE A 367 -11.85 -9.60 9.10
CA ILE A 367 -10.89 -8.65 9.66
C ILE A 367 -11.02 -7.33 8.91
N GLY A 368 -11.32 -6.26 9.62
CA GLY A 368 -11.59 -4.96 9.04
C GLY A 368 -10.34 -4.30 8.46
N LYS A 369 -10.48 -3.73 7.27
CA LYS A 369 -9.48 -2.83 6.70
C LYS A 369 -9.43 -1.56 7.53
N ARG A 370 -8.22 -1.06 7.80
CA ARG A 370 -7.98 0.08 8.69
C ARG A 370 -6.79 0.90 8.20
N THR A 371 -6.78 2.17 8.57
CA THR A 371 -5.64 3.06 8.30
C THR A 371 -4.43 2.68 9.14
N GLY A 372 -3.26 3.21 8.80
CA GLY A 372 -2.06 3.03 9.59
C GLY A 372 -2.21 3.54 11.03
N LEU A 373 -2.83 4.70 11.21
CA LEU A 373 -3.11 5.25 12.54
C LEU A 373 -4.03 4.34 13.37
N ALA A 374 -5.12 3.86 12.76
CA ALA A 374 -6.04 2.94 13.41
C ALA A 374 -5.38 1.60 13.75
N ALA A 375 -4.52 1.07 12.85
CA ALA A 375 -3.77 -0.16 13.12
C ALA A 375 -2.86 -0.01 14.34
N LEU A 376 -2.18 1.13 14.45
CA LEU A 376 -1.30 1.45 15.56
C LEU A 376 -2.07 1.57 16.89
N GLN A 377 -3.17 2.35 16.86
CA GLN A 377 -4.04 2.53 18.03
C GLN A 377 -4.58 1.19 18.51
N MET A 378 -5.18 0.40 17.61
CA MET A 378 -5.76 -0.90 17.95
C MET A 378 -4.71 -1.89 18.47
N ALA A 379 -3.50 -1.90 17.91
CA ALA A 379 -2.43 -2.79 18.38
C ALA A 379 -2.04 -2.48 19.84
N ILE A 380 -1.96 -1.20 20.20
CA ILE A 380 -1.63 -0.77 21.57
C ILE A 380 -2.81 -0.99 22.50
N ASP A 381 -4.04 -0.62 22.13
CA ASP A 381 -5.22 -0.76 22.97
C ASP A 381 -5.51 -2.24 23.28
N MET A 382 -5.49 -3.10 22.26
CA MET A 382 -5.74 -4.55 22.45
C MET A 382 -4.63 -5.22 23.27
N LEU A 383 -3.40 -4.73 23.22
CA LEU A 383 -2.32 -5.15 24.10
C LEU A 383 -2.60 -4.73 25.56
N GLU A 384 -3.01 -3.49 25.79
CA GLU A 384 -3.32 -2.96 27.13
C GLU A 384 -4.58 -3.60 27.73
N GLU A 385 -5.55 -3.95 26.88
CA GLU A 385 -6.76 -4.72 27.27
C GLU A 385 -6.43 -6.19 27.58
N GLY A 386 -5.21 -6.67 27.29
CA GLY A 386 -4.80 -8.07 27.48
C GLY A 386 -5.39 -9.03 26.44
N MET A 387 -5.94 -8.53 25.35
CA MET A 387 -6.54 -9.32 24.27
C MET A 387 -5.48 -9.99 23.40
N ILE A 388 -4.32 -9.36 23.24
CA ILE A 388 -3.18 -9.83 22.46
C ILE A 388 -1.86 -9.67 23.23
N ASP A 389 -0.85 -10.43 22.85
CA ASP A 389 0.50 -10.28 23.41
C ASP A 389 1.35 -9.25 22.62
N GLU A 390 2.51 -8.88 23.17
CA GLU A 390 3.44 -7.93 22.57
C GLU A 390 3.90 -8.33 21.16
N LYS A 391 4.15 -9.63 20.93
CA LYS A 391 4.57 -10.14 19.62
C LYS A 391 3.47 -9.98 18.58
N THR A 392 2.25 -10.29 18.95
CA THR A 392 1.07 -10.14 18.10
C THR A 392 0.82 -8.67 17.78
N ALA A 393 0.95 -7.77 18.75
CA ALA A 393 0.81 -6.34 18.54
C ALA A 393 1.80 -5.81 17.48
N VAL A 394 3.09 -6.19 17.58
CA VAL A 394 4.12 -5.80 16.61
C VAL A 394 3.86 -6.42 15.24
N MET A 395 3.40 -7.66 15.18
CA MET A 395 3.12 -8.34 13.89
C MET A 395 1.89 -7.83 13.15
N ARG A 396 0.96 -7.17 13.84
CA ARG A 396 -0.30 -6.68 13.24
C ARG A 396 -0.18 -5.40 12.44
N VAL A 397 0.76 -4.54 12.78
CA VAL A 397 1.02 -3.30 12.03
C VAL A 397 1.97 -3.63 10.90
N SER A 398 1.51 -3.48 9.67
CA SER A 398 2.38 -3.70 8.50
C SER A 398 3.35 -2.53 8.30
N PRO A 399 4.53 -2.77 7.69
CA PRO A 399 5.43 -1.69 7.31
C PRO A 399 4.78 -0.61 6.43
N ALA A 400 3.86 -1.00 5.54
CA ALA A 400 3.11 -0.06 4.71
C ALA A 400 2.17 0.83 5.53
N GLN A 401 1.48 0.28 6.53
CA GLN A 401 0.65 1.06 7.45
C GLN A 401 1.47 2.02 8.31
N LEU A 402 2.69 1.63 8.69
CA LEU A 402 3.58 2.53 9.40
C LEU A 402 4.05 3.69 8.49
N ASP A 403 4.33 3.39 7.22
CA ASP A 403 4.70 4.39 6.21
C ASP A 403 3.62 5.47 6.02
N GLU A 404 2.34 5.09 6.07
CA GLU A 404 1.21 6.03 6.04
C GLU A 404 1.28 7.10 7.14
N ILE A 405 1.73 6.73 8.33
CA ILE A 405 1.81 7.64 9.49
C ILE A 405 2.99 8.61 9.37
N LEU A 406 3.98 8.26 8.57
CA LEU A 406 5.15 9.08 8.30
C LEU A 406 4.90 10.10 7.18
N HIS A 407 3.77 9.99 6.47
CA HIS A 407 3.37 10.97 5.46
C HIS A 407 2.88 12.28 6.09
N PRO A 408 3.07 13.40 5.40
CA PRO A 408 2.79 14.70 5.95
C PRO A 408 1.30 14.88 6.30
N ILE A 409 1.03 15.56 7.39
CA ILE A 409 -0.26 16.18 7.69
C ILE A 409 -0.23 17.64 7.23
N LEU A 410 -1.38 18.25 7.01
CA LEU A 410 -1.44 19.69 6.72
C LEU A 410 -0.95 20.49 7.94
N ASP A 411 -0.11 21.51 7.70
CA ASP A 411 0.34 22.41 8.75
C ASP A 411 -0.85 23.12 9.41
N PRO A 412 -1.07 22.94 10.72
CA PRO A 412 -2.22 23.54 11.41
C PRO A 412 -2.27 25.06 11.35
N ALA A 413 -1.12 25.74 11.26
CA ALA A 413 -1.06 27.19 11.20
C ALA A 413 -1.47 27.72 9.82
N SER A 414 -1.06 27.04 8.76
CA SER A 414 -1.45 27.32 7.37
C SER A 414 -2.88 26.90 7.11
N GLU A 415 -3.32 25.75 7.67
CA GLU A 415 -4.69 25.25 7.56
C GLU A 415 -5.72 26.23 8.13
N LYS A 416 -5.45 26.84 9.31
CA LYS A 416 -6.35 27.85 9.93
C LYS A 416 -6.57 29.10 9.09
N LYS A 417 -5.64 29.42 8.20
CA LYS A 417 -5.72 30.60 7.32
C LYS A 417 -6.39 30.29 5.99
N ALA A 418 -6.49 29.02 5.64
CA ALA A 418 -7.06 28.58 4.37
C ALA A 418 -8.60 28.56 4.42
N GLN A 419 -9.22 28.92 3.31
CA GLN A 419 -10.67 28.89 3.18
C GLN A 419 -11.15 27.45 3.00
N VAL A 420 -12.05 27.01 3.87
CA VAL A 420 -12.76 25.74 3.72
C VAL A 420 -13.77 25.87 2.59
N MET A 421 -13.62 25.03 1.56
CA MET A 421 -14.53 24.99 0.41
C MET A 421 -15.70 24.04 0.65
N ALA A 422 -15.45 22.93 1.31
CA ALA A 422 -16.44 21.93 1.62
C ALA A 422 -15.98 21.03 2.76
N GLN A 423 -16.95 20.31 3.31
CA GLN A 423 -16.68 19.24 4.27
C GLN A 423 -17.36 17.94 3.80
N GLY A 424 -16.60 16.84 3.76
CA GLY A 424 -17.05 15.49 3.54
C GLY A 424 -16.88 14.60 4.77
N LEU A 425 -17.08 13.31 4.61
CA LEU A 425 -16.80 12.31 5.63
C LEU A 425 -15.30 11.96 5.61
N PRO A 426 -14.63 11.91 6.79
CA PRO A 426 -13.19 11.60 6.88
C PRO A 426 -12.95 10.09 6.68
N ALA A 427 -12.92 9.66 5.42
CA ALA A 427 -12.85 8.25 5.06
C ALA A 427 -11.48 7.62 5.29
N SER A 428 -10.41 8.38 5.08
CA SER A 428 -9.03 7.97 5.38
C SER A 428 -8.22 9.19 5.79
N PRO A 429 -7.47 9.13 6.91
CA PRO A 429 -6.78 10.28 7.47
C PRO A 429 -5.56 10.71 6.63
N GLY A 430 -4.90 11.78 7.10
CA GLY A 430 -3.73 12.38 6.49
C GLY A 430 -4.05 13.68 5.74
N GLY A 431 -3.00 14.33 5.26
CA GLY A 431 -3.07 15.52 4.42
C GLY A 431 -2.68 15.19 2.98
N ALA A 432 -3.48 15.58 2.00
CA ALA A 432 -3.11 15.51 0.60
C ALA A 432 -3.11 16.90 -0.01
N VAL A 433 -2.08 17.18 -0.81
CA VAL A 433 -1.93 18.44 -1.54
C VAL A 433 -1.60 18.12 -2.99
N GLY A 434 -2.36 18.65 -3.92
CA GLY A 434 -2.17 18.36 -5.33
C GLY A 434 -3.10 19.17 -6.22
N THR A 435 -2.92 19.02 -7.52
CA THR A 435 -3.80 19.61 -8.53
C THR A 435 -4.99 18.69 -8.82
N LEU A 436 -6.15 19.27 -9.10
CA LEU A 436 -7.35 18.51 -9.41
C LEU A 436 -7.23 17.75 -10.73
N VAL A 437 -7.66 16.49 -10.73
CA VAL A 437 -7.89 15.67 -11.93
C VAL A 437 -9.23 14.94 -11.78
N PHE A 438 -9.91 14.67 -12.90
CA PHE A 438 -11.29 14.17 -12.88
C PHE A 438 -11.43 12.74 -13.44
N THR A 439 -10.37 12.22 -14.07
CA THR A 439 -10.36 10.85 -14.60
C THR A 439 -9.22 10.03 -14.00
N PRO A 440 -9.37 8.71 -13.89
CA PRO A 440 -8.29 7.82 -13.46
C PRO A 440 -7.05 7.92 -14.36
N GLU A 441 -7.24 8.06 -15.67
CA GLU A 441 -6.15 8.18 -16.65
C GLU A 441 -5.36 9.46 -16.46
N ASP A 442 -6.04 10.61 -16.24
CA ASP A 442 -5.36 11.86 -15.94
C ASP A 442 -4.54 11.77 -14.65
N ALA A 443 -5.03 11.04 -13.64
CA ALA A 443 -4.28 10.82 -12.41
C ALA A 443 -3.01 10.00 -12.64
N VAL A 444 -3.10 8.93 -13.42
CA VAL A 444 -1.96 8.07 -13.77
C VAL A 444 -0.92 8.84 -14.58
N ASN A 445 -1.35 9.57 -15.61
CA ASN A 445 -0.46 10.35 -16.47
C ASN A 445 0.25 11.46 -15.69
N ALA A 446 -0.47 12.22 -14.87
CA ALA A 446 0.11 13.30 -14.06
C ALA A 446 1.11 12.75 -13.02
N ALA A 447 0.82 11.59 -12.41
CA ALA A 447 1.75 10.95 -11.47
C ALA A 447 3.01 10.43 -12.16
N ALA A 448 2.90 9.93 -13.40
CA ALA A 448 4.06 9.55 -14.21
C ALA A 448 4.98 10.75 -14.51
N ASP A 449 4.41 11.95 -14.66
CA ASP A 449 5.15 13.23 -14.79
C ASP A 449 5.70 13.75 -13.42
N GLY A 450 5.55 13.03 -12.34
CA GLY A 450 5.99 13.43 -11.00
C GLY A 450 5.09 14.48 -10.32
N LYS A 451 3.90 14.76 -10.86
CA LYS A 451 2.96 15.73 -10.29
C LYS A 451 2.11 15.08 -9.18
N LYS A 452 1.86 15.82 -8.11
CA LYS A 452 0.89 15.42 -7.09
C LYS A 452 -0.51 15.85 -7.52
N VAL A 453 -1.47 14.90 -7.52
CA VAL A 453 -2.84 15.15 -7.95
C VAL A 453 -3.86 14.67 -6.92
N ILE A 454 -5.03 15.30 -6.93
CA ILE A 454 -6.22 14.88 -6.19
C ILE A 454 -7.23 14.38 -7.22
N LEU A 455 -7.60 13.11 -7.10
CA LEU A 455 -8.63 12.50 -7.96
C LEU A 455 -10.02 12.86 -7.43
N VAL A 456 -10.81 13.54 -8.27
CA VAL A 456 -12.15 14.02 -7.94
C VAL A 456 -13.18 13.23 -8.76
N ARG A 457 -14.14 12.58 -8.07
CA ARG A 457 -15.17 11.75 -8.71
C ARG A 457 -16.55 11.99 -8.09
N GLU A 458 -17.63 11.70 -8.81
CA GLU A 458 -18.98 11.61 -8.23
C GLU A 458 -19.01 10.49 -7.17
N GLU A 459 -18.59 9.31 -7.56
CA GLU A 459 -18.32 8.13 -6.75
C GLU A 459 -17.21 7.33 -7.42
N THR A 460 -16.49 6.50 -6.69
CA THR A 460 -15.50 5.61 -7.29
C THR A 460 -16.06 4.22 -7.52
N SER A 461 -15.63 3.65 -8.61
CA SER A 461 -15.92 2.27 -8.99
C SER A 461 -14.61 1.45 -9.02
N PRO A 462 -14.71 0.12 -9.12
CA PRO A 462 -13.53 -0.71 -9.28
C PRO A 462 -12.67 -0.41 -10.54
N GLU A 463 -13.22 0.27 -11.51
CA GLU A 463 -12.50 0.74 -12.71
C GLU A 463 -11.55 1.91 -12.40
N ASP A 464 -11.80 2.67 -11.34
CA ASP A 464 -10.98 3.84 -10.94
C ASP A 464 -9.70 3.46 -10.18
N ILE A 465 -9.44 2.18 -9.94
CA ILE A 465 -8.44 1.70 -8.97
C ILE A 465 -7.01 2.15 -9.29
N GLU A 466 -6.62 2.19 -10.57
CA GLU A 466 -5.30 2.65 -11.00
C GLU A 466 -5.11 4.15 -10.75
N GLY A 467 -6.12 4.97 -11.08
CA GLY A 467 -6.12 6.40 -10.81
C GLY A 467 -6.13 6.74 -9.32
N MET A 468 -6.93 6.01 -8.54
CA MET A 468 -6.94 6.13 -7.08
C MET A 468 -5.58 5.83 -6.46
N ARG A 469 -4.87 4.85 -7.01
CA ARG A 469 -3.52 4.50 -6.55
C ARG A 469 -2.49 5.57 -6.91
N ALA A 470 -2.58 6.17 -8.09
CA ALA A 470 -1.68 7.21 -8.56
C ALA A 470 -1.88 8.54 -7.83
N ALA A 471 -3.11 8.89 -7.46
CA ALA A 471 -3.45 10.14 -6.78
C ALA A 471 -2.84 10.26 -5.38
N ALA A 472 -2.49 11.48 -4.97
CA ALA A 472 -2.09 11.81 -3.62
C ALA A 472 -3.28 11.78 -2.64
N GLY A 473 -4.46 12.14 -3.11
CA GLY A 473 -5.70 12.13 -2.36
C GLY A 473 -6.93 11.86 -3.22
N ILE A 474 -8.01 11.40 -2.59
CA ILE A 474 -9.27 11.05 -3.26
C ILE A 474 -10.40 11.86 -2.64
N LEU A 475 -11.23 12.45 -3.49
CA LEU A 475 -12.37 13.27 -3.09
C LEU A 475 -13.60 12.85 -3.88
N THR A 476 -14.69 12.45 -3.20
CA THR A 476 -15.93 12.07 -3.88
C THR A 476 -17.15 12.86 -3.40
N VAL A 477 -18.08 13.13 -4.34
CA VAL A 477 -19.36 13.79 -4.03
C VAL A 477 -20.22 12.87 -3.18
N ARG A 478 -20.32 11.59 -3.56
CA ARG A 478 -21.13 10.57 -2.92
C ARG A 478 -20.29 9.53 -2.19
N GLY A 479 -20.95 8.74 -1.38
CA GLY A 479 -20.37 7.62 -0.64
C GLY A 479 -20.28 7.87 0.85
N GLY A 480 -20.43 6.80 1.60
CA GLY A 480 -20.25 6.77 3.06
C GLY A 480 -18.87 6.20 3.43
N MET A 481 -18.66 6.04 4.73
CA MET A 481 -17.41 5.48 5.30
C MET A 481 -17.17 4.02 4.92
N THR A 482 -18.16 3.35 4.36
CA THR A 482 -18.11 1.96 3.90
C THR A 482 -18.09 1.83 2.37
N SER A 483 -18.09 2.98 1.65
CA SER A 483 -18.07 3.00 0.19
C SER A 483 -16.76 2.42 -0.39
N HIS A 484 -16.78 2.11 -1.68
CA HIS A 484 -15.59 1.61 -2.39
C HIS A 484 -14.39 2.56 -2.24
N ALA A 485 -14.59 3.88 -2.42
CA ALA A 485 -13.53 4.88 -2.22
C ALA A 485 -12.91 4.79 -0.83
N ALA A 486 -13.74 4.74 0.21
CA ALA A 486 -13.31 4.68 1.60
C ALA A 486 -12.53 3.39 1.93
N LEU A 487 -13.03 2.23 1.47
CA LEU A 487 -12.41 0.93 1.74
C LEU A 487 -11.05 0.79 1.06
N VAL A 488 -10.97 1.17 -0.22
CA VAL A 488 -9.74 1.07 -1.00
C VAL A 488 -8.70 2.08 -0.51
N ALA A 489 -9.10 3.34 -0.27
CA ALA A 489 -8.19 4.38 0.22
C ALA A 489 -7.58 3.99 1.58
N ARG A 490 -8.39 3.50 2.53
CA ARG A 490 -7.90 2.98 3.81
C ARG A 490 -6.94 1.80 3.64
N GLY A 491 -7.25 0.89 2.71
CA GLY A 491 -6.38 -0.23 2.42
C GLY A 491 -4.98 0.18 1.93
N TRP A 492 -4.84 1.37 1.36
CA TRP A 492 -3.58 1.91 0.84
C TRP A 492 -3.04 3.12 1.61
N GLY A 493 -3.69 3.55 2.70
CA GLY A 493 -3.29 4.70 3.50
C GLY A 493 -3.35 6.03 2.75
N LYS A 494 -4.22 6.15 1.77
CA LYS A 494 -4.37 7.39 1.01
C LYS A 494 -5.39 8.30 1.67
N CYS A 495 -5.07 9.59 1.76
CA CYS A 495 -6.02 10.60 2.19
C CYS A 495 -7.30 10.53 1.35
N CYS A 496 -8.44 10.38 2.01
CA CYS A 496 -9.72 10.23 1.32
C CYS A 496 -10.85 10.95 2.06
N ILE A 497 -11.59 11.73 1.30
CA ILE A 497 -12.83 12.38 1.75
C ILE A 497 -13.95 11.92 0.84
N VAL A 498 -15.02 11.40 1.41
CA VAL A 498 -16.21 10.95 0.68
C VAL A 498 -17.47 11.69 1.13
N GLY A 499 -18.56 11.58 0.34
CA GLY A 499 -19.82 12.23 0.69
C GLY A 499 -19.73 13.76 0.79
N CYS A 500 -18.97 14.38 -0.10
CA CYS A 500 -18.85 15.83 -0.19
C CYS A 500 -19.98 16.39 -1.07
N ASP A 501 -21.19 16.35 -0.55
CA ASP A 501 -22.44 16.69 -1.24
C ASP A 501 -22.58 18.18 -1.65
N ALA A 502 -21.77 19.04 -1.03
CA ALA A 502 -21.63 20.44 -1.44
C ALA A 502 -20.87 20.62 -2.77
N MET A 503 -20.28 19.57 -3.31
CA MET A 503 -19.47 19.60 -4.53
C MET A 503 -20.27 19.15 -5.75
N HIS A 504 -20.17 19.91 -6.85
CA HIS A 504 -20.76 19.59 -8.14
C HIS A 504 -19.69 19.50 -9.23
N ILE A 505 -19.63 18.38 -9.92
CA ILE A 505 -18.66 18.08 -10.97
C ILE A 505 -19.30 18.19 -12.35
N ASP A 506 -18.65 18.89 -13.28
CA ASP A 506 -18.95 18.88 -14.72
C ASP A 506 -17.80 18.14 -15.42
N LEU A 507 -17.99 16.85 -15.68
CA LEU A 507 -16.97 16.00 -16.28
C LEU A 507 -16.62 16.38 -17.72
N GLU A 508 -17.58 16.90 -18.49
CA GLU A 508 -17.33 17.33 -19.87
C GLU A 508 -16.39 18.55 -19.93
N LYS A 509 -16.57 19.47 -18.97
CA LYS A 509 -15.75 20.68 -18.88
C LYS A 509 -14.55 20.51 -17.93
N LYS A 510 -14.42 19.34 -17.29
CA LYS A 510 -13.42 19.06 -16.24
C LYS A 510 -13.36 20.19 -15.20
N THR A 511 -14.51 20.48 -14.57
CA THR A 511 -14.62 21.56 -13.60
C THR A 511 -15.43 21.13 -12.38
N VAL A 512 -15.18 21.78 -11.26
CA VAL A 512 -15.91 21.59 -10.00
C VAL A 512 -16.35 22.93 -9.41
N THR A 513 -17.53 22.92 -8.81
CA THR A 513 -18.10 24.04 -8.05
C THR A 513 -18.52 23.55 -6.67
N PHE A 514 -18.55 24.45 -5.68
CA PHE A 514 -18.93 24.14 -4.31
C PHE A 514 -20.12 25.01 -3.90
N ALA A 515 -21.12 24.43 -3.28
CA ALA A 515 -22.31 25.16 -2.79
C ALA A 515 -21.88 26.25 -1.78
N GLY A 516 -22.40 27.46 -1.96
CA GLY A 516 -22.04 28.63 -1.16
C GLY A 516 -20.74 29.37 -1.60
N HIS A 517 -20.15 28.95 -2.72
CA HIS A 517 -19.01 29.62 -3.34
C HIS A 517 -19.26 29.90 -4.81
N ASP A 518 -18.98 31.12 -5.26
CA ASP A 518 -19.22 31.56 -6.63
C ASP A 518 -18.12 31.10 -7.61
N ASN A 519 -16.99 30.59 -7.09
CA ASN A 519 -15.84 30.22 -7.88
C ASN A 519 -16.04 28.86 -8.53
N LYS A 520 -15.61 28.77 -9.80
CA LYS A 520 -15.53 27.56 -10.58
C LYS A 520 -14.06 27.16 -10.73
N PHE A 521 -13.72 25.94 -10.33
CA PHE A 521 -12.37 25.41 -10.40
C PHE A 521 -12.25 24.39 -11.53
N LYS A 522 -11.07 24.31 -12.13
CA LYS A 522 -10.78 23.45 -13.27
C LYS A 522 -9.66 22.47 -12.98
N GLU A 523 -9.48 21.53 -13.87
CA GLU A 523 -8.32 20.64 -13.85
C GLU A 523 -7.00 21.44 -13.77
N GLY A 524 -6.10 21.03 -12.90
CA GLY A 524 -4.83 21.69 -12.64
C GLY A 524 -4.86 22.74 -11.50
N ASP A 525 -6.01 23.12 -10.97
CA ASP A 525 -6.09 24.02 -9.81
C ASP A 525 -5.64 23.31 -8.53
N TRP A 526 -4.93 24.04 -7.66
CA TRP A 526 -4.40 23.48 -6.41
C TRP A 526 -5.44 23.36 -5.32
N PHE A 527 -5.47 22.19 -4.72
CA PHE A 527 -6.32 21.87 -3.56
C PHE A 527 -5.53 21.13 -2.48
N SER A 528 -6.03 21.23 -1.25
CA SER A 528 -5.56 20.44 -0.12
C SER A 528 -6.73 19.75 0.57
N LEU A 529 -6.51 18.50 0.97
CA LEU A 529 -7.47 17.68 1.70
C LEU A 529 -6.95 17.41 3.11
N ASN A 530 -7.78 17.63 4.13
CA ASN A 530 -7.56 17.09 5.46
C ASN A 530 -8.46 15.87 5.65
N GLY A 531 -7.94 14.69 5.36
CA GLY A 531 -8.68 13.44 5.46
C GLY A 531 -9.07 13.08 6.90
N THR A 532 -8.37 13.58 7.90
CA THR A 532 -8.69 13.38 9.31
C THR A 532 -9.91 14.18 9.76
N LYS A 533 -10.08 15.39 9.23
CA LYS A 533 -11.22 16.29 9.55
C LYS A 533 -12.33 16.25 8.50
N GLY A 534 -12.08 15.67 7.33
CA GLY A 534 -12.98 15.70 6.19
C GLY A 534 -13.10 17.08 5.53
N LEU A 535 -12.07 17.92 5.60
CA LEU A 535 -12.09 19.29 5.10
C LEU A 535 -11.35 19.43 3.77
N VAL A 536 -11.94 20.22 2.85
CA VAL A 536 -11.43 20.51 1.51
C VAL A 536 -11.08 21.99 1.43
N TYR A 537 -9.88 22.30 0.94
CA TYR A 537 -9.35 23.67 0.82
C TYR A 537 -8.93 23.98 -0.61
N ASN A 538 -9.27 25.17 -1.12
CA ASN A 538 -8.69 25.71 -2.33
C ASN A 538 -7.40 26.47 -1.99
N ALA A 539 -6.36 25.72 -1.66
CA ALA A 539 -5.06 26.28 -1.34
C ALA A 539 -3.99 25.18 -1.43
N GLN A 540 -2.77 25.57 -1.71
CA GLN A 540 -1.59 24.74 -1.52
C GLN A 540 -1.09 24.94 -0.09
N ILE A 541 -1.59 24.12 0.85
CA ILE A 541 -1.25 24.24 2.27
C ILE A 541 0.08 23.52 2.53
N GLU A 542 0.95 24.10 3.36
CA GLU A 542 2.16 23.43 3.81
C GLU A 542 1.83 22.16 4.61
N THR A 543 2.71 21.18 4.53
CA THR A 543 2.56 19.90 5.23
C THR A 543 3.60 19.75 6.33
N MET A 544 3.23 19.12 7.44
CA MET A 544 4.08 18.85 8.60
C MET A 544 4.25 17.36 8.85
N ASP A 545 5.29 17.04 9.62
CA ASP A 545 5.67 15.68 10.00
C ASP A 545 4.79 15.12 11.14
N ALA A 546 4.30 13.92 10.98
CA ALA A 546 3.48 13.23 11.99
C ALA A 546 4.30 12.40 13.00
N SER A 547 5.63 12.40 12.93
CA SER A 547 6.52 11.54 13.73
C SER A 547 6.59 11.87 15.24
N GLU A 548 6.00 12.97 15.68
CA GLU A 548 5.93 13.36 17.09
C GLU A 548 4.72 12.74 17.84
N ASN A 549 3.96 11.86 17.20
CA ASN A 549 2.81 11.21 17.82
C ASN A 549 3.27 10.27 18.97
N PRO A 550 2.81 10.47 20.22
CA PRO A 550 3.20 9.63 21.37
C PRO A 550 2.88 8.13 21.17
N LEU A 551 1.82 7.83 20.45
CA LEU A 551 1.42 6.47 20.12
C LEU A 551 2.46 5.79 19.21
N PHE A 552 2.97 6.51 18.22
CA PHE A 552 4.06 6.04 17.36
C PHE A 552 5.32 5.73 18.17
N VAL A 553 5.72 6.63 19.07
CA VAL A 553 6.90 6.43 19.92
C VAL A 553 6.74 5.20 20.82
N LYS A 554 5.56 5.01 21.42
CA LYS A 554 5.23 3.85 22.27
C LYS A 554 5.33 2.54 21.49
N PHE A 555 4.75 2.51 20.29
CA PHE A 555 4.78 1.33 19.43
C PHE A 555 6.20 0.99 18.93
N MET A 556 6.96 2.01 18.51
CA MET A 556 8.34 1.79 18.07
C MET A 556 9.26 1.31 19.23
N THR A 557 9.03 1.78 20.43
CA THR A 557 9.72 1.28 21.64
C THR A 557 9.38 -0.20 21.90
N LEU A 558 8.13 -0.58 21.68
CA LEU A 558 7.70 -1.99 21.76
C LEU A 558 8.39 -2.84 20.68
N ALA A 559 8.43 -2.37 19.44
CA ALA A 559 9.08 -3.09 18.33
C ALA A 559 10.58 -3.32 18.61
N ASP A 560 11.26 -2.30 19.12
CA ASP A 560 12.70 -2.38 19.44
C ASP A 560 13.07 -3.44 20.47
N LYS A 561 12.15 -3.90 21.32
CA LYS A 561 12.39 -5.02 22.23
C LYS A 561 12.73 -6.33 21.52
N PHE A 562 12.26 -6.50 20.30
CA PHE A 562 12.35 -7.77 19.57
C PHE A 562 13.44 -7.78 18.50
N ARG A 563 13.80 -6.62 17.94
CA ARG A 563 14.80 -6.57 16.87
C ARG A 563 16.20 -6.88 17.37
N LYS A 564 16.97 -7.59 16.55
CA LYS A 564 18.39 -7.85 16.77
C LYS A 564 19.25 -7.03 15.81
N LEU A 565 18.72 -6.77 14.62
CA LEU A 565 19.36 -6.02 13.55
C LEU A 565 19.47 -4.55 13.92
N GLY A 566 20.65 -3.96 13.84
CA GLY A 566 20.87 -2.53 14.03
C GLY A 566 20.31 -1.73 12.85
N ILE A 567 19.78 -0.53 13.12
CA ILE A 567 19.24 0.35 12.08
C ILE A 567 20.01 1.66 12.07
N ARG A 568 20.75 1.89 11.00
CA ARG A 568 21.48 3.13 10.70
C ARG A 568 20.78 3.90 9.57
N THR A 569 21.25 5.09 9.28
CA THR A 569 20.71 5.92 8.19
C THR A 569 21.76 6.23 7.13
N ASN A 570 21.31 6.45 5.90
CA ASN A 570 22.05 7.13 4.86
C ASN A 570 21.73 8.62 4.98
N ALA A 571 22.70 9.43 5.36
CA ALA A 571 22.52 10.84 5.58
C ALA A 571 23.74 11.61 5.09
N ASP A 572 23.53 12.61 4.26
CA ASP A 572 24.59 13.38 3.60
C ASP A 572 24.65 14.83 4.12
N THR A 573 23.66 15.21 4.96
CA THR A 573 23.57 16.54 5.57
C THR A 573 23.31 16.45 7.08
N PRO A 574 23.66 17.49 7.86
CA PRO A 574 23.32 17.59 9.26
C PRO A 574 21.80 17.49 9.53
N GLU A 575 20.97 18.02 8.64
CA GLU A 575 19.52 17.99 8.71
C GLU A 575 19.01 16.57 8.58
N ASP A 576 19.51 15.80 7.60
CA ASP A 576 19.18 14.38 7.44
C ASP A 576 19.59 13.55 8.67
N ALA A 577 20.77 13.82 9.22
CA ALA A 577 21.26 13.16 10.43
C ALA A 577 20.34 13.45 11.63
N SER A 578 19.95 14.70 11.83
CA SER A 578 19.02 15.11 12.91
C SER A 578 17.65 14.46 12.75
N LYS A 579 17.14 14.41 11.51
CA LYS A 579 15.86 13.77 11.21
C LYS A 579 15.91 12.27 11.48
N ALA A 580 16.95 11.59 11.03
CA ALA A 580 17.12 10.16 11.27
C ALA A 580 17.23 9.83 12.78
N LEU A 581 17.91 10.67 13.56
CA LEU A 581 17.97 10.52 15.01
C LEU A 581 16.59 10.64 15.66
N SER A 582 15.75 11.57 15.21
CA SER A 582 14.36 11.69 15.71
C SER A 582 13.53 10.44 15.40
N PHE A 583 13.86 9.72 14.36
CA PHE A 583 13.27 8.42 13.99
C PHE A 583 13.95 7.21 14.66
N GLY A 584 14.98 7.42 15.49
CA GLY A 584 15.65 6.38 16.25
C GLY A 584 16.78 5.68 15.50
N ALA A 585 17.44 6.33 14.56
CA ALA A 585 18.65 5.80 13.93
C ALA A 585 19.79 5.65 14.94
N GLU A 586 20.54 4.55 14.84
CA GLU A 586 21.62 4.19 15.78
C GLU A 586 23.01 4.65 15.29
N GLY A 587 23.08 5.28 14.13
CA GLY A 587 24.28 5.80 13.52
C GLY A 587 24.03 6.15 12.06
N ILE A 588 25.09 6.57 11.37
CA ILE A 588 25.09 6.72 9.91
C ILE A 588 25.84 5.55 9.29
N GLY A 589 25.18 4.79 8.42
CA GLY A 589 25.79 3.66 7.68
C GLY A 589 26.36 4.08 6.32
N LEU A 590 26.00 5.26 5.84
CA LEU A 590 26.56 5.84 4.63
C LEU A 590 26.46 7.36 4.69
N PHE A 591 27.61 8.02 4.78
CA PHE A 591 27.79 9.45 4.51
C PHE A 591 28.70 9.57 3.29
N ARG A 592 28.20 10.23 2.24
CA ARG A 592 28.92 10.42 0.99
C ARG A 592 29.63 11.76 0.96
N LEU A 593 30.98 11.76 0.96
CA LEU A 593 31.75 13.00 1.00
C LEU A 593 31.52 13.88 -0.22
N GLU A 594 31.21 13.29 -1.38
CA GLU A 594 30.93 14.02 -2.62
C GLU A 594 29.62 14.83 -2.60
N HIS A 595 28.67 14.54 -1.71
CA HIS A 595 27.41 15.28 -1.67
C HIS A 595 27.56 16.75 -1.33
N MET A 596 28.67 17.15 -0.71
CA MET A 596 28.99 18.57 -0.51
C MET A 596 29.20 19.36 -1.81
N PHE A 597 29.44 18.68 -2.92
CA PHE A 597 29.61 19.29 -4.25
C PHE A 597 28.31 19.45 -5.00
N TYR A 598 27.18 18.99 -4.44
CA TYR A 598 25.85 19.09 -5.01
C TYR A 598 24.92 19.86 -4.07
N GLY A 599 24.04 20.70 -4.62
CA GLY A 599 23.03 21.42 -3.83
C GLY A 599 23.37 22.86 -3.47
N ARG A 600 22.67 23.42 -2.51
CA ARG A 600 22.85 24.83 -2.10
C ARG A 600 24.19 25.02 -1.39
N ASN A 601 24.89 26.12 -1.70
CA ASN A 601 26.21 26.46 -1.17
C ASN A 601 27.38 25.52 -1.60
N SER A 602 27.20 24.72 -2.65
CA SER A 602 28.26 23.84 -3.19
C SER A 602 29.25 24.57 -4.11
N GLU A 603 28.96 25.80 -4.55
CA GLU A 603 29.73 26.53 -5.54
C GLU A 603 31.21 26.65 -5.18
N THR A 604 31.51 27.09 -3.96
CA THR A 604 32.91 27.28 -3.52
C THR A 604 33.68 25.97 -3.40
N PRO A 605 33.22 24.93 -2.68
CA PRO A 605 33.95 23.65 -2.63
C PRO A 605 34.04 22.98 -3.99
N LEU A 606 33.03 23.09 -4.84
CA LEU A 606 33.04 22.55 -6.20
C LEU A 606 34.06 23.27 -7.09
N ALA A 607 34.20 24.58 -6.95
CA ALA A 607 35.28 25.33 -7.68
C ALA A 607 36.68 24.87 -7.30
N LYS A 608 36.90 24.58 -5.97
CA LYS A 608 38.18 24.04 -5.50
C LYS A 608 38.45 22.62 -6.02
N LEU A 609 37.44 21.78 -6.06
CA LEU A 609 37.55 20.45 -6.67
C LEU A 609 37.85 20.55 -8.16
N ARG A 610 37.19 21.44 -8.88
CA ARG A 610 37.42 21.70 -10.31
C ARG A 610 38.84 22.24 -10.57
N LYS A 611 39.34 23.12 -9.71
CA LYS A 611 40.76 23.56 -9.75
C LYS A 611 41.70 22.37 -9.69
N MET A 612 41.50 21.45 -8.74
CA MET A 612 42.28 20.22 -8.61
C MET A 612 42.19 19.34 -9.88
N ILE A 613 41.01 19.19 -10.46
CA ILE A 613 40.79 18.40 -11.69
C ILE A 613 41.58 18.96 -12.89
N LEU A 614 41.73 20.27 -12.96
CA LEU A 614 42.43 20.96 -14.05
C LEU A 614 43.95 21.01 -13.87
N CYS A 615 44.51 20.71 -12.70
CA CYS A 615 45.94 20.71 -12.44
C CYS A 615 46.67 19.61 -13.23
N ASP A 616 47.82 19.96 -13.77
CA ASP A 616 48.70 19.02 -14.47
C ASP A 616 49.77 18.39 -13.54
N THR A 617 50.20 19.11 -12.52
CA THR A 617 51.27 18.66 -11.59
C THR A 617 50.71 18.27 -10.22
N ASP A 618 51.43 17.42 -9.48
CA ASP A 618 51.05 17.01 -8.12
C ASP A 618 51.21 18.15 -7.11
N GLU A 619 52.08 19.08 -7.35
CA GLU A 619 52.28 20.28 -6.51
C GLU A 619 51.05 21.19 -6.59
N GLU A 620 50.54 21.46 -7.79
CA GLU A 620 49.32 22.25 -8.00
C GLU A 620 48.07 21.54 -7.42
N ARG A 621 47.99 20.22 -7.61
CA ARG A 621 46.90 19.42 -7.00
C ARG A 621 46.93 19.52 -5.50
N LYS A 622 48.12 19.42 -4.86
CA LYS A 622 48.27 19.53 -3.42
C LYS A 622 47.83 20.88 -2.91
N GLU A 623 48.12 21.96 -3.63
CA GLU A 623 47.66 23.30 -3.27
C GLU A 623 46.15 23.41 -3.35
N ALA A 624 45.52 22.98 -4.46
CA ALA A 624 44.09 23.00 -4.65
C ALA A 624 43.35 22.15 -3.60
N LEU A 625 43.86 20.96 -3.26
CA LEU A 625 43.31 20.09 -2.23
C LEU A 625 43.48 20.67 -0.83
N THR A 626 44.54 21.40 -0.56
CA THR A 626 44.71 22.12 0.71
C THR A 626 43.67 23.22 0.89
N GLU A 627 43.26 23.87 -0.19
CA GLU A 627 42.15 24.83 -0.18
C GLU A 627 40.76 24.15 -0.01
N LEU A 628 40.60 22.89 -0.43
CA LEU A 628 39.38 22.10 -0.30
C LEU A 628 39.17 21.48 1.10
N GLU A 629 40.28 21.09 1.78
CA GLU A 629 40.27 20.41 3.07
C GLU A 629 39.36 21.06 4.14
N PRO A 630 39.36 22.39 4.34
CA PRO A 630 38.51 23.05 5.35
C PRO A 630 37.00 22.79 5.15
N PHE A 631 36.55 22.69 3.89
CA PHE A 631 35.14 22.41 3.57
C PHE A 631 34.76 20.98 3.90
N ILE A 632 35.59 19.99 3.54
CA ILE A 632 35.39 18.59 3.93
C ILE A 632 35.40 18.48 5.46
N LYS A 633 36.36 19.08 6.14
CA LYS A 633 36.42 19.07 7.60
C LYS A 633 35.17 19.68 8.24
N ALA A 634 34.67 20.79 7.72
CA ALA A 634 33.46 21.44 8.26
C ALA A 634 32.23 20.55 8.14
N SER A 635 32.03 19.90 7.00
CA SER A 635 30.93 18.95 6.75
C SER A 635 31.02 17.74 7.67
N VAL A 636 32.19 17.11 7.76
CA VAL A 636 32.42 15.97 8.66
C VAL A 636 32.22 16.36 10.13
N LYS A 637 32.75 17.52 10.56
CA LYS A 637 32.67 18.00 11.95
C LYS A 637 31.23 18.26 12.37
N SER A 638 30.43 18.89 11.50
CA SER A 638 29.01 19.18 11.79
C SER A 638 28.19 17.90 11.95
N THR A 639 28.45 16.90 11.10
CA THR A 639 27.76 15.60 11.18
C THR A 639 28.16 14.80 12.41
N LEU A 640 29.47 14.69 12.71
CA LEU A 640 29.97 13.99 13.90
C LEU A 640 29.47 14.63 15.20
N ARG A 641 29.28 15.95 15.22
CA ARG A 641 28.71 16.67 16.36
C ARG A 641 27.28 16.26 16.65
N ILE A 642 26.44 16.15 15.61
CA ILE A 642 25.04 15.70 15.74
C ILE A 642 24.98 14.23 16.17
N MET A 643 25.89 13.43 15.66
CA MET A 643 25.98 11.99 15.92
C MET A 643 26.89 11.64 17.11
N ASP A 644 27.03 12.52 18.08
CA ASP A 644 27.88 12.29 19.25
C ASP A 644 27.58 10.95 19.92
N GLY A 645 28.63 10.15 20.15
CA GLY A 645 28.53 8.80 20.71
C GLY A 645 27.94 7.74 19.78
N LYS A 646 27.73 8.05 18.50
CA LYS A 646 27.20 7.12 17.49
C LYS A 646 28.15 6.97 16.29
N PRO A 647 28.22 5.76 15.68
CA PRO A 647 29.11 5.51 14.54
C PRO A 647 28.64 6.26 13.29
N VAL A 648 29.59 6.80 12.54
CA VAL A 648 29.38 7.45 11.24
C VAL A 648 30.34 6.87 10.22
N VAL A 649 29.80 6.20 9.21
CA VAL A 649 30.57 5.65 8.09
C VAL A 649 30.76 6.72 7.03
N PHE A 650 31.96 7.21 6.86
CA PHE A 650 32.35 8.13 5.79
C PHE A 650 32.83 7.34 4.58
N ARG A 651 32.09 7.41 3.47
CA ARG A 651 32.55 6.88 2.19
C ARG A 651 33.43 7.94 1.50
N LEU A 652 34.63 7.56 1.13
CA LEU A 652 35.51 8.43 0.36
C LEU A 652 34.92 8.74 -1.02
N LEU A 653 35.43 9.75 -1.69
CA LEU A 653 34.99 10.22 -3.01
C LEU A 653 34.83 9.05 -3.99
N ASP A 654 33.65 8.88 -4.52
CA ASP A 654 33.29 7.75 -5.39
C ASP A 654 33.10 8.13 -6.87
N PRO A 655 32.40 9.22 -7.26
CA PRO A 655 32.16 9.54 -8.66
C PRO A 655 33.43 9.81 -9.46
N PRO A 656 33.47 9.48 -10.75
CA PRO A 656 34.60 9.83 -11.63
C PRO A 656 34.69 11.34 -11.81
N LEU A 657 35.92 11.84 -11.98
CA LEU A 657 36.20 13.30 -12.00
C LEU A 657 35.50 14.05 -13.12
N HIS A 658 35.19 13.42 -14.25
CA HIS A 658 34.47 14.10 -15.36
C HIS A 658 33.04 14.52 -14.99
N GLU A 659 32.41 13.92 -14.00
CA GLU A 659 31.07 14.34 -13.56
C GLU A 659 31.03 15.74 -12.95
N PHE A 660 32.15 16.21 -12.45
CA PHE A 660 32.29 17.53 -11.84
C PHE A 660 32.66 18.63 -12.86
N VAL A 661 33.07 18.26 -14.07
CA VAL A 661 33.40 19.22 -15.12
C VAL A 661 32.12 19.77 -15.76
N PRO A 662 31.96 21.10 -15.91
CA PRO A 662 30.74 21.67 -16.45
C PRO A 662 30.53 21.27 -17.91
N ARG A 663 29.26 20.98 -18.26
CA ARG A 663 28.87 20.51 -19.60
C ARG A 663 28.38 21.63 -20.52
N THR A 664 27.82 22.72 -19.96
CA THR A 664 27.30 23.84 -20.76
C THR A 664 28.35 24.90 -21.02
N GLU A 665 28.34 25.49 -22.20
CA GLU A 665 29.28 26.54 -22.60
C GLU A 665 29.30 27.74 -21.66
N GLU A 666 28.13 28.12 -21.14
CA GLU A 666 27.99 29.21 -20.17
C GLU A 666 28.75 28.92 -18.88
N LYS A 667 28.55 27.71 -18.31
CA LYS A 667 29.23 27.29 -17.08
C LYS A 667 30.74 27.02 -17.28
N LYS A 668 31.15 26.60 -18.49
CA LYS A 668 32.57 26.50 -18.83
C LYS A 668 33.22 27.87 -18.86
N ALA A 669 32.56 28.87 -19.48
CA ALA A 669 33.04 30.25 -19.54
C ALA A 669 33.14 30.88 -18.12
N GLU A 670 32.15 30.63 -17.24
CA GLU A 670 32.19 31.09 -15.86
C GLU A 670 33.37 30.48 -15.11
N LEU A 671 33.58 29.16 -15.22
CA LEU A 671 34.71 28.44 -14.59
C LEU A 671 36.07 28.90 -15.13
N ALA A 672 36.17 29.11 -16.44
CA ALA A 672 37.37 29.64 -17.10
C ALA A 672 37.76 30.99 -16.52
N LYS A 673 36.80 31.90 -16.37
CA LYS A 673 37.00 33.23 -15.77
C LYS A 673 37.41 33.13 -14.28
N GLU A 674 36.76 32.24 -13.51
CA GLU A 674 37.06 32.04 -12.08
C GLU A 674 38.45 31.49 -11.83
N LEU A 675 38.90 30.53 -12.64
CA LEU A 675 40.18 29.85 -12.48
C LEU A 675 41.32 30.49 -13.25
N GLY A 676 41.04 31.47 -14.12
CA GLY A 676 42.02 32.14 -14.97
C GLY A 676 42.61 31.25 -16.07
N VAL A 677 41.81 30.26 -16.54
CA VAL A 677 42.15 29.33 -17.63
C VAL A 677 41.28 29.61 -18.85
N THR A 678 41.56 28.99 -20.00
CA THR A 678 40.73 29.10 -21.18
C THR A 678 39.62 28.08 -21.22
N VAL A 679 38.53 28.33 -21.97
CA VAL A 679 37.43 27.36 -22.16
C VAL A 679 37.98 26.08 -22.83
N GLU A 680 38.91 26.24 -23.80
CA GLU A 680 39.54 25.15 -24.52
C GLU A 680 40.33 24.22 -23.57
N GLU A 681 40.98 24.75 -22.53
CA GLU A 681 41.68 23.94 -21.52
C GLU A 681 40.71 23.12 -20.71
N ILE A 682 39.55 23.69 -20.34
CA ILE A 682 38.49 22.98 -19.62
C ILE A 682 37.91 21.85 -20.49
N GLU A 683 37.66 22.14 -21.77
CA GLU A 683 37.11 21.16 -22.73
C GLU A 683 38.10 20.00 -22.96
N LYS A 684 39.35 20.33 -23.26
CA LYS A 684 40.39 19.34 -23.45
C LYS A 684 40.56 18.42 -22.22
N ARG A 685 40.48 18.98 -21.02
CA ARG A 685 40.54 18.21 -19.80
C ARG A 685 39.29 17.36 -19.60
N GLY A 686 38.11 17.91 -19.83
CA GLY A 686 36.84 17.18 -19.80
C GLY A 686 36.83 16.01 -20.79
N GLU A 687 37.27 16.21 -22.01
CA GLU A 687 37.42 15.15 -23.02
C GLU A 687 38.43 14.07 -22.59
N SER A 688 39.57 14.47 -22.00
CA SER A 688 40.59 13.52 -21.52
C SER A 688 40.10 12.63 -20.36
N LEU A 689 39.11 13.09 -19.61
CA LEU A 689 38.52 12.39 -18.48
C LEU A 689 37.24 11.66 -18.85
N HIS A 690 36.66 11.92 -20.02
CA HIS A 690 35.41 11.33 -20.46
C HIS A 690 35.53 9.81 -20.53
N GLU A 691 34.56 9.11 -19.95
CA GLU A 691 34.51 7.65 -19.92
C GLU A 691 33.25 7.15 -20.65
N VAL A 692 33.42 6.10 -21.44
CA VAL A 692 32.30 5.46 -22.17
C VAL A 692 31.39 4.73 -21.21
N ASN A 693 31.94 4.17 -20.13
CA ASN A 693 31.18 3.50 -19.07
C ASN A 693 31.68 3.96 -17.68
N PRO A 694 31.14 5.08 -17.18
CA PRO A 694 31.56 5.67 -15.90
C PRO A 694 31.43 4.72 -14.70
N MET A 695 30.42 3.84 -14.71
CA MET A 695 30.16 2.91 -13.61
C MET A 695 31.29 1.88 -13.43
N MET A 696 31.96 1.50 -14.50
CA MET A 696 33.10 0.59 -14.50
C MET A 696 34.44 1.29 -14.72
N GLY A 697 34.47 2.61 -14.69
CA GLY A 697 35.56 3.46 -15.03
C GLY A 697 36.50 3.84 -13.87
N HIS A 698 37.11 5.00 -14.00
CA HIS A 698 38.09 5.55 -13.05
C HIS A 698 37.41 6.32 -11.91
N ARG A 699 36.86 5.57 -10.97
CA ARG A 699 36.10 6.06 -9.80
C ARG A 699 36.56 5.36 -8.51
N GLY A 700 36.12 5.89 -7.38
CA GLY A 700 36.33 5.27 -6.06
C GLY A 700 37.77 4.99 -5.73
N VAL A 701 38.08 3.81 -5.23
CA VAL A 701 39.46 3.42 -4.85
C VAL A 701 40.43 3.51 -6.01
N ARG A 702 39.99 3.32 -7.26
CA ARG A 702 40.87 3.42 -8.45
C ARG A 702 41.39 4.84 -8.61
N LEU A 703 40.54 5.82 -8.34
CA LEU A 703 40.90 7.24 -8.31
C LEU A 703 41.91 7.54 -7.20
N HIS A 704 41.65 6.98 -6.00
CA HIS A 704 42.54 7.15 -4.85
C HIS A 704 43.91 6.42 -4.99
N VAL A 705 43.98 5.41 -5.84
CA VAL A 705 45.26 4.77 -6.21
C VAL A 705 46.03 5.65 -7.20
N SER A 706 45.38 6.23 -8.19
CA SER A 706 46.01 7.09 -9.21
C SER A 706 46.38 8.47 -8.65
N PHE A 707 45.57 9.01 -7.74
CA PHE A 707 45.74 10.33 -7.12
C PHE A 707 45.65 10.21 -5.59
N PRO A 708 46.70 9.66 -4.91
CA PRO A 708 46.66 9.40 -3.47
C PRO A 708 46.45 10.64 -2.61
N LEU A 709 46.83 11.83 -3.10
CA LEU A 709 46.61 13.09 -2.40
C LEU A 709 45.15 13.38 -2.11
N ILE A 710 44.19 12.90 -2.92
CA ILE A 710 42.75 13.04 -2.66
C ILE A 710 42.40 12.30 -1.36
N ALA A 711 42.74 11.03 -1.27
CA ALA A 711 42.49 10.24 -0.06
C ALA A 711 43.20 10.82 1.17
N GLU A 712 44.43 11.33 1.01
CA GLU A 712 45.18 11.95 2.10
C GLU A 712 44.45 13.14 2.71
N VAL A 713 43.86 14.00 1.88
CA VAL A 713 43.11 15.18 2.31
C VAL A 713 41.81 14.76 2.99
N GLU A 714 41.08 13.77 2.46
CA GLU A 714 39.88 13.24 3.06
C GLU A 714 40.14 12.63 4.46
N TYR A 715 41.21 11.82 4.59
CA TYR A 715 41.60 11.26 5.90
C TYR A 715 41.98 12.38 6.89
N ARG A 716 42.73 13.37 6.44
CA ARG A 716 43.15 14.49 7.26
C ARG A 716 41.95 15.30 7.77
N ALA A 717 40.99 15.56 6.90
CA ALA A 717 39.77 16.27 7.26
C ALA A 717 38.96 15.50 8.32
N ILE A 718 38.76 14.19 8.14
CA ILE A 718 38.06 13.33 9.08
C ILE A 718 38.76 13.29 10.43
N PHE A 719 40.06 13.03 10.48
CA PHE A 719 40.81 12.93 11.73
C PHE A 719 40.94 14.28 12.43
N THR A 720 41.11 15.36 11.68
CA THR A 720 41.16 16.72 12.25
C THR A 720 39.85 17.09 12.90
N ALA A 721 38.71 16.84 12.22
CA ALA A 721 37.38 17.06 12.78
C ALA A 721 37.15 16.23 14.06
N THR A 722 37.60 14.97 14.04
CA THR A 722 37.55 14.06 15.19
C THR A 722 38.32 14.60 16.38
N ALA A 723 39.60 14.98 16.17
CA ALA A 723 40.48 15.51 17.22
C ALA A 723 39.93 16.83 17.79
N GLU A 724 39.40 17.73 16.96
CA GLU A 724 38.78 18.96 17.39
C GLU A 724 37.55 18.73 18.28
N LEU A 725 36.68 17.80 17.90
CA LEU A 725 35.49 17.44 18.67
C LEU A 725 35.83 16.76 20.00
N GLN A 726 36.84 15.88 20.01
CA GLN A 726 37.36 15.30 21.26
C GLN A 726 37.87 16.37 22.25
N LYS A 727 38.56 17.42 21.76
CA LYS A 727 38.95 18.57 22.58
C LYS A 727 37.78 19.37 23.12
N GLU A 728 36.66 19.37 22.41
CA GLU A 728 35.41 19.96 22.85
C GLU A 728 34.64 19.08 23.87
N GLY A 729 35.16 17.88 24.19
CA GLY A 729 34.56 16.94 25.15
C GLY A 729 33.51 16.00 24.54
N LEU A 730 33.42 15.90 23.21
CA LEU A 730 32.54 14.99 22.48
C LEU A 730 33.22 13.65 22.21
N HIS A 731 32.42 12.66 21.83
CA HIS A 731 32.86 11.27 21.60
C HIS A 731 32.59 10.84 20.13
N PRO A 732 33.25 11.46 19.14
CA PRO A 732 33.04 11.10 17.74
C PRO A 732 33.51 9.68 17.44
N MET A 733 32.73 8.95 16.64
CA MET A 733 33.01 7.56 16.25
C MET A 733 33.08 7.43 14.72
N PRO A 734 34.16 7.92 14.06
CA PRO A 734 34.29 7.81 12.61
C PRO A 734 34.61 6.39 12.19
N GLU A 735 33.95 5.92 11.13
CA GLU A 735 34.24 4.70 10.40
C GLU A 735 34.56 5.08 8.95
N ILE A 736 35.72 4.66 8.42
CA ILE A 736 36.15 5.03 7.08
C ILE A 736 35.91 3.88 6.13
N MET A 737 35.23 4.17 5.03
CA MET A 737 34.79 3.17 4.04
C MET A 737 35.39 3.46 2.66
N ILE A 738 36.13 2.50 2.12
CA ILE A 738 36.71 2.58 0.80
C ILE A 738 35.74 2.01 -0.25
N PRO A 739 35.28 2.80 -1.23
CA PRO A 739 34.37 2.36 -2.25
C PRO A 739 35.01 1.60 -3.40
N VAL A 740 34.23 0.77 -4.11
CA VAL A 740 34.59 0.10 -5.40
C VAL A 740 35.83 -0.80 -5.32
N THR A 741 36.13 -1.35 -4.15
CA THR A 741 37.29 -2.21 -3.98
C THR A 741 37.12 -3.59 -4.62
N ILE A 742 38.23 -4.09 -5.20
CA ILE A 742 38.30 -5.43 -5.79
C ILE A 742 39.41 -6.29 -5.18
N SER A 743 40.34 -5.70 -4.41
CA SER A 743 41.53 -6.39 -3.92
C SER A 743 41.96 -5.92 -2.53
N ALA A 744 42.36 -6.88 -1.70
CA ALA A 744 42.99 -6.58 -0.42
C ALA A 744 44.26 -5.70 -0.53
N ARG A 745 44.93 -5.70 -1.68
CA ARG A 745 46.10 -4.83 -1.92
C ARG A 745 45.70 -3.36 -2.02
N GLU A 746 44.54 -3.04 -2.63
CA GLU A 746 43.99 -1.68 -2.63
C GLU A 746 43.72 -1.18 -1.22
N LEU A 747 43.12 -2.05 -0.39
CA LEU A 747 42.86 -1.72 1.01
C LEU A 747 44.14 -1.51 1.80
N SER A 748 45.14 -2.37 1.61
CA SER A 748 46.44 -2.22 2.29
C SER A 748 47.19 -0.94 1.86
N PHE A 749 47.08 -0.56 0.57
CA PHE A 749 47.61 0.68 0.06
C PHE A 749 46.94 1.90 0.70
N GLN A 750 45.62 1.92 0.74
CA GLN A 750 44.84 2.98 1.36
C GLN A 750 45.05 3.04 2.89
N LYS A 751 45.13 1.88 3.57
CA LYS A 751 45.40 1.82 5.01
C LYS A 751 46.75 2.43 5.41
N ALA A 752 47.78 2.22 4.61
CA ALA A 752 49.09 2.80 4.85
C ALA A 752 49.06 4.35 4.81
N ILE A 753 48.31 4.93 3.86
CA ILE A 753 48.10 6.39 3.79
C ILE A 753 47.32 6.86 5.00
N CYS A 754 46.20 6.18 5.32
CA CYS A 754 45.31 6.50 6.43
C CYS A 754 46.07 6.52 7.76
N ASP A 755 46.89 5.48 8.04
CA ASP A 755 47.67 5.37 9.29
C ASP A 755 48.73 6.47 9.40
N ARG A 756 49.41 6.82 8.30
CA ARG A 756 50.35 7.93 8.28
C ARG A 756 49.66 9.26 8.62
N VAL A 757 48.56 9.57 7.94
CA VAL A 757 47.81 10.82 8.17
C VAL A 757 47.22 10.86 9.59
N LYS A 758 46.72 9.74 10.11
CA LYS A 758 46.30 9.63 11.49
C LYS A 758 47.41 10.02 12.46
N ALA A 759 48.58 9.43 12.31
CA ALA A 759 49.73 9.72 13.18
C ALA A 759 50.16 11.21 13.13
N GLU A 760 50.09 11.84 11.95
CA GLU A 760 50.38 13.27 11.79
C GLU A 760 49.37 14.14 12.57
N VAL A 761 48.05 13.82 12.48
CA VAL A 761 46.99 14.56 13.17
C VAL A 761 47.07 14.32 14.68
N GLU A 762 47.29 13.08 15.14
CA GLU A 762 47.44 12.76 16.55
C GLU A 762 48.62 13.53 17.17
N GLY A 763 49.76 13.59 16.46
CA GLY A 763 50.92 14.39 16.90
C GLY A 763 50.61 15.88 16.99
N LYS A 764 49.89 16.45 16.00
CA LYS A 764 49.52 17.87 15.96
C LYS A 764 48.53 18.24 17.05
N TYR A 765 47.55 17.42 17.33
CA TYR A 765 46.47 17.73 18.28
C TYR A 765 46.70 17.15 19.68
N SER A 766 47.68 16.26 19.85
CA SER A 766 47.93 15.51 21.10
C SER A 766 46.68 14.76 21.60
N GLN A 767 45.96 14.12 20.66
CA GLN A 767 44.77 13.36 20.89
C GLN A 767 44.88 11.98 20.21
N ALA A 768 44.57 10.91 20.95
CA ALA A 768 44.47 9.60 20.37
C ALA A 768 43.14 9.47 19.63
N ILE A 769 43.18 9.04 18.37
CA ILE A 769 41.98 8.91 17.52
C ILE A 769 41.63 7.43 17.38
N THR A 770 40.43 7.08 17.81
CA THR A 770 39.84 5.75 17.57
C THR A 770 38.93 5.83 16.36
N TYR A 771 39.07 4.88 15.44
CA TYR A 771 38.27 4.76 14.23
C TYR A 771 38.23 3.30 13.77
N GLN A 772 37.33 2.98 12.85
CA GLN A 772 37.28 1.69 12.12
C GLN A 772 37.61 1.93 10.64
N PHE A 773 38.36 1.00 10.04
CA PHE A 773 38.70 1.03 8.63
C PHE A 773 38.05 -0.15 7.92
N GLY A 774 37.21 0.12 6.94
CA GLY A 774 36.47 -0.90 6.22
C GLY A 774 36.29 -0.60 4.75
N THR A 775 35.46 -1.39 4.12
CA THR A 775 35.24 -1.29 2.68
C THR A 775 33.79 -1.51 2.31
N MET A 776 33.36 -0.89 1.20
CA MET A 776 32.12 -1.24 0.54
C MET A 776 32.33 -2.51 -0.29
N ILE A 777 31.50 -3.51 -0.07
CA ILE A 777 31.44 -4.73 -0.90
C ILE A 777 30.32 -4.53 -1.92
N GLU A 778 30.68 -4.14 -3.11
CA GLU A 778 29.74 -3.80 -4.18
C GLU A 778 30.16 -4.37 -5.55
N ILE A 779 31.34 -4.97 -5.60
CA ILE A 779 31.82 -5.69 -6.78
C ILE A 779 31.82 -7.18 -6.47
N PRO A 780 31.29 -8.06 -7.34
CA PRO A 780 31.21 -9.50 -7.09
C PRO A 780 32.53 -10.14 -6.69
N ARG A 781 33.66 -9.70 -7.27
CA ARG A 781 34.99 -10.18 -6.91
C ARG A 781 35.36 -9.91 -5.46
N ALA A 782 34.98 -8.74 -4.91
CA ALA A 782 35.22 -8.41 -3.51
C ALA A 782 34.46 -9.37 -2.57
N ALA A 783 33.19 -9.64 -2.87
CA ALA A 783 32.40 -10.60 -2.11
C ALA A 783 33.01 -12.01 -2.13
N LEU A 784 33.47 -12.48 -3.30
CA LEU A 784 34.12 -13.79 -3.47
C LEU A 784 35.48 -13.92 -2.79
N THR A 785 36.15 -12.81 -2.50
CA THR A 785 37.49 -12.78 -1.82
C THR A 785 37.40 -12.13 -0.44
N GLY A 786 36.26 -12.27 0.24
CA GLY A 786 36.00 -11.67 1.54
C GLY A 786 37.02 -11.99 2.61
N ASP A 787 37.55 -13.21 2.64
CA ASP A 787 38.61 -13.65 3.55
C ASP A 787 39.89 -12.84 3.39
N ARG A 788 40.24 -12.45 2.17
CA ARG A 788 41.40 -11.62 1.86
C ARG A 788 41.15 -10.17 2.21
N MET A 789 39.94 -9.65 1.89
CA MET A 789 39.54 -8.29 2.22
C MET A 789 39.55 -8.05 3.75
N ALA A 790 39.05 -9.01 4.53
CA ALA A 790 38.96 -8.94 5.98
C ALA A 790 40.33 -9.00 6.70
N ARG A 791 41.45 -9.19 5.99
CA ARG A 791 42.79 -9.05 6.58
C ARG A 791 43.06 -7.61 6.97
N THR A 792 42.58 -6.65 6.20
CA THR A 792 42.74 -5.21 6.40
C THR A 792 41.45 -4.55 6.88
N ALA A 793 40.32 -4.90 6.28
CA ALA A 793 39.05 -4.33 6.65
C ALA A 793 38.52 -4.87 8.00
N GLU A 794 38.04 -3.95 8.84
CA GLU A 794 37.44 -4.23 10.15
C GLU A 794 35.92 -4.30 10.07
N PHE A 795 35.33 -3.78 8.97
CA PHE A 795 33.92 -3.94 8.64
C PHE A 795 33.70 -4.03 7.13
N PHE A 796 32.60 -4.67 6.76
CA PHE A 796 32.05 -4.67 5.41
C PHE A 796 30.73 -3.92 5.38
N SER A 797 30.52 -3.08 4.38
CA SER A 797 29.23 -2.50 4.06
C SER A 797 28.86 -2.93 2.64
N PHE A 798 27.77 -3.70 2.50
CA PHE A 798 27.33 -4.16 1.19
C PHE A 798 26.60 -3.03 0.45
N GLY A 799 27.22 -2.54 -0.62
CA GLY A 799 26.59 -1.61 -1.58
C GLY A 799 25.72 -2.38 -2.56
N THR A 800 24.54 -2.76 -2.12
CA THR A 800 23.69 -3.70 -2.85
C THR A 800 23.16 -3.17 -4.16
N ASN A 801 23.15 -1.85 -4.39
CA ASN A 801 22.77 -1.29 -5.69
C ASN A 801 23.79 -1.69 -6.77
N ASP A 802 25.05 -1.36 -6.56
CA ASP A 802 26.13 -1.69 -7.51
C ASP A 802 26.39 -3.20 -7.57
N LEU A 803 26.29 -3.90 -6.45
CA LEU A 803 26.39 -5.36 -6.43
C LEU A 803 25.29 -6.01 -7.27
N THR A 804 24.06 -5.52 -7.23
CA THR A 804 22.96 -5.96 -8.07
C THR A 804 23.24 -5.65 -9.54
N GLN A 805 23.63 -4.41 -9.84
CA GLN A 805 23.96 -3.99 -11.19
C GLN A 805 25.03 -4.88 -11.83
N MET A 806 26.12 -5.14 -11.10
CA MET A 806 27.25 -5.95 -11.59
C MET A 806 26.91 -7.44 -11.69
N THR A 807 26.05 -7.94 -10.82
CA THR A 807 25.67 -9.38 -10.81
C THR A 807 24.68 -9.69 -11.94
N PHE A 808 23.71 -8.81 -12.19
CA PHE A 808 22.75 -8.96 -13.28
C PHE A 808 23.31 -8.51 -14.63
N GLY A 809 24.30 -7.63 -14.64
CA GLY A 809 24.72 -6.91 -15.86
C GLY A 809 23.66 -5.92 -16.33
N PHE A 810 22.83 -5.38 -15.43
CA PHE A 810 21.81 -4.37 -15.69
C PHE A 810 22.34 -2.98 -15.31
N SER A 811 22.13 -2.00 -16.17
CA SER A 811 22.32 -0.61 -15.79
C SER A 811 21.09 -0.14 -14.99
N ARG A 812 21.31 0.39 -13.80
CA ARG A 812 20.24 0.93 -12.95
C ARG A 812 19.47 2.06 -13.64
N ASP A 813 20.17 2.87 -14.42
CA ASP A 813 19.57 4.03 -15.09
C ASP A 813 18.77 3.64 -16.32
N ASP A 814 19.12 2.51 -16.98
CA ASP A 814 18.52 2.07 -18.24
C ASP A 814 17.49 0.94 -18.06
N VAL A 815 17.49 0.24 -16.92
CA VAL A 815 16.66 -0.94 -16.66
C VAL A 815 15.16 -0.67 -16.81
N GLY A 816 14.73 0.55 -16.61
CA GLY A 816 13.32 0.96 -16.75
C GLY A 816 12.75 0.69 -18.15
N THR A 817 13.59 0.61 -19.17
CA THR A 817 13.17 0.35 -20.56
C THR A 817 12.65 -1.07 -20.79
N PHE A 818 13.04 -2.06 -19.98
CA PHE A 818 12.64 -3.47 -20.17
C PHE A 818 12.14 -4.17 -18.89
N MET A 819 12.29 -3.56 -17.71
CA MET A 819 11.88 -4.19 -16.43
C MET A 819 10.40 -4.51 -16.41
N GLY A 820 9.54 -3.66 -16.99
CA GLY A 820 8.11 -3.90 -17.06
C GLY A 820 7.76 -5.23 -17.77
N GLU A 821 8.47 -5.56 -18.83
CA GLU A 821 8.29 -6.81 -19.59
C GLU A 821 8.80 -8.02 -18.82
N TYR A 822 9.92 -7.89 -18.11
CA TYR A 822 10.47 -8.96 -17.27
C TYR A 822 9.53 -9.33 -16.13
N LEU A 823 8.91 -8.34 -15.48
CA LEU A 823 7.92 -8.57 -14.43
C LEU A 823 6.60 -9.10 -15.01
N GLY A 824 6.13 -8.54 -16.14
CA GLY A 824 4.90 -8.94 -16.81
C GLY A 824 4.93 -10.40 -17.30
N ASN A 825 6.08 -10.84 -17.81
CA ASN A 825 6.31 -12.21 -18.28
C ASN A 825 6.78 -13.18 -17.17
N LYS A 826 6.83 -12.72 -15.90
CA LYS A 826 7.25 -13.52 -14.74
C LYS A 826 8.68 -14.09 -14.85
N ILE A 827 9.57 -13.40 -15.57
CA ILE A 827 10.99 -13.74 -15.65
C ILE A 827 11.66 -13.41 -14.32
N LEU A 828 11.28 -12.27 -13.72
CA LEU A 828 11.64 -11.88 -12.38
C LEU A 828 10.40 -11.75 -11.49
N ASP A 829 10.52 -12.17 -10.25
CA ASP A 829 9.44 -12.09 -9.24
C ASP A 829 9.24 -10.65 -8.72
N ALA A 830 10.31 -9.86 -8.70
CA ALA A 830 10.33 -8.45 -8.28
C ALA A 830 11.48 -7.71 -8.98
N ASP A 831 11.38 -6.37 -8.98
CA ASP A 831 12.48 -5.50 -9.43
C ASP A 831 13.70 -5.68 -8.51
N PRO A 832 14.85 -6.19 -9.00
CA PRO A 832 16.01 -6.51 -8.18
C PRO A 832 16.70 -5.28 -7.59
N PHE A 833 16.38 -4.07 -8.04
CA PHE A 833 16.86 -2.81 -7.44
C PHE A 833 15.97 -2.31 -6.30
N LYS A 834 14.74 -2.84 -6.16
CA LYS A 834 13.83 -2.53 -5.04
C LYS A 834 13.88 -3.56 -3.94
N THR A 835 13.80 -4.85 -4.30
CA THR A 835 13.87 -5.99 -3.38
C THR A 835 15.03 -6.86 -3.76
N ILE A 836 15.88 -7.23 -2.79
CA ILE A 836 17.09 -8.02 -3.03
C ILE A 836 16.77 -9.34 -3.72
N ASP A 837 17.51 -9.64 -4.78
CA ASP A 837 17.47 -10.98 -5.37
C ASP A 837 18.19 -11.98 -4.46
N THR A 838 17.41 -12.76 -3.73
CA THR A 838 17.95 -13.76 -2.78
C THR A 838 18.63 -14.95 -3.44
N LYS A 839 18.36 -15.19 -4.76
CA LYS A 839 18.86 -16.35 -5.50
C LYS A 839 20.28 -16.15 -6.06
N GLY A 840 20.64 -14.91 -6.40
CA GLY A 840 21.94 -14.54 -6.97
C GLY A 840 22.69 -13.55 -6.06
N VAL A 841 22.24 -12.28 -6.04
CA VAL A 841 22.91 -11.22 -5.26
C VAL A 841 22.96 -11.55 -3.77
N GLY A 842 21.86 -12.05 -3.22
CA GLY A 842 21.76 -12.46 -1.81
C GLY A 842 22.77 -13.56 -1.45
N LYS A 843 23.02 -14.51 -2.34
CA LYS A 843 24.05 -15.54 -2.14
C LYS A 843 25.46 -14.95 -2.13
N LEU A 844 25.73 -13.93 -2.96
CA LEU A 844 27.01 -13.24 -2.92
C LEU A 844 27.21 -12.48 -1.58
N VAL A 845 26.15 -11.84 -1.08
CA VAL A 845 26.17 -11.17 0.23
C VAL A 845 26.46 -12.19 1.33
N GLU A 846 25.68 -13.29 1.37
CA GLU A 846 25.85 -14.36 2.36
C GLU A 846 27.24 -14.97 2.32
N TYR A 847 27.73 -15.28 1.14
CA TYR A 847 29.10 -15.81 0.95
C TYR A 847 30.16 -14.82 1.40
N GLY A 848 30.01 -13.52 1.05
CA GLY A 848 30.95 -12.47 1.46
C GLY A 848 31.05 -12.33 2.98
N ILE A 849 29.92 -12.43 3.71
CA ILE A 849 29.86 -12.46 5.16
C ILE A 849 30.61 -13.67 5.72
N GLN A 850 30.29 -14.86 5.25
CA GLN A 850 30.89 -16.11 5.70
C GLN A 850 32.39 -16.14 5.44
N SER A 851 32.80 -15.73 4.24
CA SER A 851 34.19 -15.66 3.83
C SER A 851 34.97 -14.63 4.67
N GLY A 852 34.42 -13.45 4.88
CA GLY A 852 35.03 -12.40 5.71
C GLY A 852 35.18 -12.85 7.16
N ARG A 853 34.10 -13.38 7.77
CA ARG A 853 34.08 -13.87 9.16
C ARG A 853 34.95 -15.11 9.36
N SER A 854 35.24 -15.91 8.34
CA SER A 854 36.21 -16.99 8.43
C SER A 854 37.64 -16.51 8.76
N LYS A 855 37.97 -15.27 8.35
CA LYS A 855 39.27 -14.65 8.64
C LYS A 855 39.20 -13.74 9.87
N ARG A 856 38.12 -12.99 10.03
CA ARG A 856 37.87 -12.06 11.14
C ARG A 856 36.51 -12.37 11.74
N PRO A 857 36.43 -13.23 12.78
CA PRO A 857 35.13 -13.66 13.34
C PRO A 857 34.25 -12.50 13.83
N GLU A 858 34.85 -11.42 14.32
CA GLU A 858 34.19 -10.21 14.80
C GLU A 858 33.89 -9.17 13.71
N LEU A 859 34.05 -9.55 12.43
CA LEU A 859 33.82 -8.66 11.31
C LEU A 859 32.40 -8.12 11.32
N LYS A 860 32.26 -6.80 11.48
CA LYS A 860 30.98 -6.11 11.38
C LYS A 860 30.52 -6.06 9.92
N CYS A 861 29.31 -6.50 9.64
CA CYS A 861 28.73 -6.49 8.30
C CYS A 861 27.43 -5.70 8.28
N GLY A 862 27.37 -4.69 7.42
CA GLY A 862 26.20 -3.87 7.21
C GLY A 862 25.76 -3.82 5.74
N VAL A 863 24.60 -3.24 5.50
CA VAL A 863 24.06 -2.95 4.17
C VAL A 863 23.76 -1.47 4.07
N CYS A 864 24.15 -0.81 2.98
CA CYS A 864 23.89 0.60 2.75
C CYS A 864 23.20 0.92 1.41
N GLY A 865 22.92 -0.09 0.58
CA GLY A 865 22.09 0.09 -0.63
C GLY A 865 20.59 0.30 -0.31
N GLU A 866 19.82 0.61 -1.33
CA GLU A 866 18.35 0.87 -1.24
C GLU A 866 17.59 -0.27 -0.54
N HIS A 867 18.05 -1.49 -0.67
CA HIS A 867 17.51 -2.69 -0.02
C HIS A 867 17.52 -2.62 1.51
N GLY A 868 18.37 -1.77 2.11
CA GLY A 868 18.39 -1.53 3.55
C GLY A 868 17.10 -0.93 4.12
N GLY A 869 16.28 -0.32 3.27
CA GLY A 869 14.96 0.22 3.61
C GLY A 869 13.77 -0.62 3.16
N ASP A 870 14.01 -1.74 2.45
CA ASP A 870 12.95 -2.62 1.96
C ASP A 870 12.62 -3.73 2.96
N PRO A 871 11.35 -3.86 3.41
CA PRO A 871 10.97 -4.84 4.43
C PRO A 871 11.28 -6.30 4.07
N ASP A 872 11.11 -6.70 2.81
CA ASP A 872 11.36 -8.07 2.38
C ASP A 872 12.87 -8.37 2.32
N SER A 873 13.66 -7.41 1.88
CA SER A 873 15.12 -7.48 1.93
C SER A 873 15.65 -7.56 3.37
N ILE A 874 15.06 -6.78 4.29
CA ILE A 874 15.42 -6.79 5.72
C ILE A 874 15.16 -8.16 6.37
N LYS A 875 14.07 -8.85 6.01
CA LYS A 875 13.84 -10.22 6.46
C LYS A 875 14.96 -11.17 6.04
N PHE A 876 15.43 -11.04 4.80
CA PHE A 876 16.55 -11.81 4.29
C PHE A 876 17.85 -11.44 5.03
N PHE A 877 18.18 -10.17 5.20
CA PHE A 877 19.38 -9.72 5.91
C PHE A 877 19.41 -10.19 7.36
N ASN A 878 18.27 -10.14 8.06
CA ASN A 878 18.15 -10.67 9.41
C ASN A 878 18.43 -12.18 9.45
N LYS A 879 17.98 -12.94 8.44
CA LYS A 879 18.18 -14.39 8.33
C LYS A 879 19.67 -14.76 8.15
N ILE A 880 20.40 -14.01 7.32
CA ILE A 880 21.82 -14.30 7.03
C ILE A 880 22.79 -13.70 8.05
N GLY A 881 22.29 -13.02 9.10
CA GLY A 881 23.11 -12.51 10.21
C GLY A 881 23.90 -11.25 9.90
N ILE A 882 23.32 -10.32 9.14
CA ILE A 882 23.83 -8.93 9.01
C ILE A 882 23.73 -8.24 10.38
N ASP A 883 24.70 -7.39 10.73
CA ASP A 883 24.70 -6.67 12.00
C ASP A 883 23.82 -5.42 11.95
N TYR A 884 23.79 -4.70 10.81
CA TYR A 884 22.94 -3.53 10.61
C TYR A 884 22.54 -3.33 9.15
N VAL A 885 21.43 -2.64 8.96
CA VAL A 885 21.03 -2.05 7.68
C VAL A 885 21.03 -0.53 7.78
N SER A 886 21.31 0.14 6.67
CA SER A 886 21.28 1.59 6.57
C SER A 886 20.34 2.01 5.45
N CYS A 887 19.47 2.96 5.71
CA CYS A 887 18.45 3.43 4.80
C CYS A 887 18.23 4.94 4.90
N SER A 888 17.47 5.52 3.99
CA SER A 888 17.11 6.94 4.08
C SER A 888 16.40 7.26 5.41
N PRO A 889 16.47 8.50 5.91
CA PRO A 889 15.90 8.90 7.21
C PRO A 889 14.44 8.48 7.40
N PHE A 890 13.59 8.70 6.39
CA PHE A 890 12.16 8.34 6.44
C PHE A 890 11.89 6.84 6.43
N ARG A 891 12.86 6.02 6.03
CA ARG A 891 12.75 4.55 6.06
C ARG A 891 13.19 3.93 7.39
N VAL A 892 13.84 4.70 8.28
CA VAL A 892 14.32 4.19 9.58
C VAL A 892 13.21 3.53 10.41
N PRO A 893 12.02 4.11 10.61
CA PRO A 893 10.95 3.45 11.37
C PRO A 893 10.46 2.16 10.72
N ILE A 894 10.34 2.16 9.40
CA ILE A 894 9.92 0.99 8.61
C ILE A 894 10.93 -0.14 8.78
N ALA A 895 12.23 0.17 8.70
CA ALA A 895 13.30 -0.80 8.88
C ALA A 895 13.33 -1.36 10.31
N ARG A 896 13.11 -0.54 11.34
CA ARG A 896 13.00 -0.96 12.75
C ARG A 896 11.85 -1.96 12.92
N LEU A 897 10.67 -1.67 12.38
CA LEU A 897 9.52 -2.57 12.44
C LEU A 897 9.79 -3.88 11.67
N ALA A 898 10.28 -3.79 10.44
CA ALA A 898 10.58 -4.97 9.62
C ALA A 898 11.61 -5.90 10.29
N ALA A 899 12.64 -5.32 10.90
CA ALA A 899 13.64 -6.08 11.67
C ALA A 899 13.05 -6.77 12.91
N ALA A 900 12.17 -6.10 13.63
CA ALA A 900 11.45 -6.68 14.77
C ALA A 900 10.56 -7.86 14.33
N GLN A 901 9.79 -7.66 13.28
CA GLN A 901 8.92 -8.71 12.73
C GLN A 901 9.71 -9.90 12.19
N ALA A 902 10.84 -9.66 11.53
CA ALA A 902 11.74 -10.72 11.08
C ALA A 902 12.29 -11.55 12.26
N ALA A 903 12.70 -10.90 13.34
CA ALA A 903 13.19 -11.58 14.53
C ALA A 903 12.11 -12.39 15.24
N ILE A 904 10.88 -11.86 15.34
CA ILE A 904 9.72 -12.60 15.90
C ILE A 904 9.41 -13.84 15.05
N ALA A 905 9.38 -13.70 13.73
CA ALA A 905 9.10 -14.79 12.80
C ALA A 905 10.14 -15.93 12.90
N GLN A 906 11.41 -15.58 13.11
CA GLN A 906 12.49 -16.58 13.28
C GLN A 906 12.49 -17.26 14.65
N SER A 907 11.84 -16.68 15.65
CA SER A 907 11.77 -17.26 17.01
C SER A 907 10.65 -18.29 17.17
N LYS A 908 9.82 -18.49 16.15
CA LYS A 908 8.82 -19.57 16.05
C LYS A 908 9.43 -20.82 15.47
#